data_08281579f3b3235b4ff1ecc5e28f549e
#
_entry.id   08281579f3b3235b4ff1ecc5e28f549e
#
_cell.length_a   1.000
_cell.length_b   1.000
_cell.length_c   1.000
_cell.angle_alpha   90.00
_cell.angle_beta   90.00
_cell.angle_gamma   90.00
#
_symmetry.space_group_name_H-M   'P 1'
#
loop_
_entity.id
_entity.type
_entity.pdbx_description
1 polymer ?
#
loop_
_entity_poly.entity_id
_entity_poly.type
_entity_poly.pdbx_seq_one_letter_code
_entity_poly.pdbx_strand_id
1 'polypeptide(L)'
;MSECCQHDHSHEREELPRTRHAGPVRLTFKVQGLDCAEEVSTLRRAVGPLVGGEDKLAFDVLNGRMMVLDGAANAGVEPIREAVARTGMSAVEWRPGTDGSGETERRRRLQAWFTAVSGALVLAGVAIHVWLAGSLSEAWRLFAGHGSAGMPWPELAAYALATAVGLRFVLPRAWSAAKRMQPDMHLLMTVAVFGAIGIDEWFEAATVAFLFALSLALENWSVARARRAISGLLNLAPTNARIKATDGTEREVPASEVPVGAHFIVRPGERLPLDGRVLAGASSVNQAPITGESIPVTKQPGSEVFAGTINGDGALEVESTKAAEDTTLARVIKMVEQAHAKRAPSEQWVEKFARIYTPAAIALALLIFVVPPLVFGAAWSDWFYRALVLLVIACPCALVISTPVSIVSALAAAARSGVLIKGGLFVELPARLKAIALDKTGTLSRGEPVVQRVLPLNRHTEEELLERAAALEARSTHPLARAVANAAATRGISAHSAAEVEIQQGKGVTGVFRGERFWLGSHRYLEERGQETPEVHERAEAFEREGQTVVAIGNDRHVCGLLTIADTVRPEARSAVKALRDAGIAHVVMLTGDNRTTAETIATQAGITEVKSELLPEDKVVAVGKLVERYGSVAMVGDGVNDAPAMARATLGIAMGAAGSDAAIETADIALMTDDLLKLPWLVHHSRRTLAVIRQNITFALSVKAAFVVLTFAGVATLWGAIAADVGASLLVVTNALRLLSPAWGSELSEDASVKN
;
A
#
# COMPACT_ATOMS: atom_id res chain seq x y z
N MET A 1 0.11 10.12 62.01
CA MET A 1 1.40 10.66 61.63
C MET A 1 2.09 9.48 60.92
N SER A 2 2.22 9.41 59.67
CA SER A 2 2.54 10.33 58.58
C SER A 2 2.01 9.78 57.25
N GLU A 3 1.26 10.64 56.59
CA GLU A 3 0.95 10.52 55.16
C GLU A 3 2.26 10.80 54.38
N CYS A 4 2.51 10.05 53.31
CA CYS A 4 3.30 10.56 52.19
C CYS A 4 3.05 9.81 50.88
N CYS A 5 2.40 10.51 49.94
CA CYS A 5 2.62 10.53 48.50
C CYS A 5 2.48 9.22 47.72
N GLN A 6 1.24 8.91 47.34
CA GLN A 6 0.93 8.26 46.08
C GLN A 6 1.07 9.29 44.93
N HIS A 7 2.12 9.21 44.13
CA HIS A 7 2.18 9.84 42.83
C HIS A 7 1.49 8.92 41.84
N ASP A 8 0.29 9.30 41.51
CA ASP A 8 -0.53 8.75 40.44
C ASP A 8 0.04 9.23 39.10
N HIS A 9 0.84 8.37 38.47
CA HIS A 9 1.21 8.52 37.07
C HIS A 9 0.12 7.91 36.20
N SER A 10 -0.99 8.65 36.06
CA SER A 10 -1.95 8.41 34.99
C SER A 10 -1.28 8.78 33.65
N HIS A 11 -0.59 7.80 33.03
CA HIS A 11 -0.32 7.86 31.60
C HIS A 11 -1.69 7.89 30.88
N GLU A 12 -2.10 9.06 30.45
CA GLU A 12 -3.12 9.22 29.44
C GLU A 12 -2.77 8.28 28.27
N ARG A 13 -3.52 7.19 28.16
CA ARG A 13 -3.51 6.33 26.98
C ARG A 13 -4.04 7.18 25.84
N GLU A 14 -3.16 7.64 24.96
CA GLU A 14 -3.55 8.13 23.64
C GLU A 14 -4.37 7.00 22.97
N GLU A 15 -5.70 7.11 23.02
CA GLU A 15 -6.59 6.29 22.22
C GLU A 15 -6.24 6.57 20.76
N LEU A 16 -5.68 5.56 20.09
CA LEU A 16 -5.51 5.59 18.64
C LEU A 16 -6.89 5.89 18.01
N PRO A 17 -7.01 6.93 17.17
CA PRO A 17 -8.29 7.34 16.63
C PRO A 17 -8.93 6.19 15.87
N ARG A 18 -10.12 5.77 16.33
CA ARG A 18 -10.97 4.78 15.65
C ARG A 18 -11.18 5.27 14.22
N THR A 19 -10.67 4.51 13.25
CA THR A 19 -10.79 4.80 11.82
C THR A 19 -12.25 4.67 11.40
N ARG A 20 -12.98 5.80 11.29
CA ARG A 20 -14.23 5.84 10.55
C ARG A 20 -13.90 5.55 9.08
N HIS A 21 -14.59 4.59 8.47
CA HIS A 21 -14.51 4.36 7.03
C HIS A 21 -14.76 5.69 6.31
N ALA A 22 -13.91 6.04 5.36
CA ALA A 22 -14.16 7.18 4.50
C ALA A 22 -15.44 6.86 3.71
N GLY A 23 -16.47 7.71 3.84
CA GLY A 23 -17.72 7.56 3.08
C GLY A 23 -17.47 7.62 1.57
N PRO A 24 -18.45 7.24 0.74
CA PRO A 24 -18.34 7.34 -0.71
C PRO A 24 -17.99 8.78 -1.12
N VAL A 25 -17.23 8.91 -2.23
CA VAL A 25 -16.76 10.20 -2.75
C VAL A 25 -17.86 10.85 -3.57
N ARG A 26 -18.23 12.08 -3.22
CA ARG A 26 -19.27 12.85 -3.89
C ARG A 26 -18.74 13.66 -5.07
N LEU A 27 -17.63 14.36 -4.88
CA LEU A 27 -17.00 15.21 -5.90
C LEU A 27 -15.49 15.04 -5.86
N THR A 28 -14.87 15.03 -7.02
CA THR A 28 -13.42 15.01 -7.16
C THR A 28 -12.94 16.21 -7.95
N PHE A 29 -11.92 16.89 -7.45
CA PHE A 29 -11.27 18.00 -8.13
C PHE A 29 -9.82 17.66 -8.44
N LYS A 30 -9.38 17.95 -9.65
CA LYS A 30 -7.96 18.00 -9.98
C LYS A 30 -7.43 19.36 -9.54
N VAL A 31 -6.57 19.39 -8.55
CA VAL A 31 -5.99 20.62 -8.00
C VAL A 31 -4.56 20.76 -8.51
N GLN A 32 -4.31 21.83 -9.25
CA GLN A 32 -2.96 22.16 -9.73
C GLN A 32 -2.18 22.85 -8.62
N GLY A 33 -0.98 22.36 -8.33
CA GLY A 33 -0.15 22.85 -7.27
C GLY A 33 -0.38 22.14 -5.94
N LEU A 34 -1.05 21.00 -5.93
CA LEU A 34 -1.17 20.10 -4.79
C LEU A 34 -0.05 19.07 -4.87
N ASP A 35 1.12 19.42 -4.36
CA ASP A 35 2.34 18.63 -4.51
C ASP A 35 2.92 18.16 -3.16
N CYS A 36 2.49 18.76 -2.03
CA CYS A 36 3.00 18.44 -0.70
C CYS A 36 1.94 18.50 0.42
N ALA A 37 2.31 18.03 1.62
CA ALA A 37 1.45 18.01 2.80
C ALA A 37 1.04 19.41 3.29
N GLU A 38 1.86 20.42 3.07
CA GLU A 38 1.57 21.80 3.45
C GLU A 38 0.42 22.39 2.64
N GLU A 39 0.39 22.10 1.34
CA GLU A 39 -0.70 22.47 0.44
C GLU A 39 -2.01 21.77 0.81
N VAL A 40 -1.94 20.49 1.22
CA VAL A 40 -3.10 19.77 1.78
C VAL A 40 -3.63 20.47 3.02
N SER A 41 -2.76 20.86 3.95
CA SER A 41 -3.20 21.54 5.19
C SER A 41 -3.82 22.91 4.89
N THR A 42 -3.30 23.60 3.88
CA THR A 42 -3.83 24.86 3.39
C THR A 42 -5.23 24.70 2.75
N LEU A 43 -5.40 23.69 1.93
CA LEU A 43 -6.69 23.37 1.31
C LEU A 43 -7.72 22.90 2.34
N ARG A 44 -7.34 22.09 3.32
CA ARG A 44 -8.23 21.70 4.41
C ARG A 44 -8.83 22.88 5.13
N ARG A 45 -7.99 23.85 5.49
CA ARG A 45 -8.43 25.09 6.18
C ARG A 45 -9.27 25.98 5.28
N ALA A 46 -8.97 26.06 3.99
CA ALA A 46 -9.71 26.92 3.05
C ALA A 46 -11.05 26.32 2.62
N VAL A 47 -11.12 25.02 2.38
CA VAL A 47 -12.29 24.32 1.85
C VAL A 47 -13.10 23.64 2.96
N GLY A 48 -12.48 23.19 4.04
CA GLY A 48 -13.14 22.51 5.16
C GLY A 48 -14.39 23.21 5.70
N PRO A 49 -14.38 24.52 5.97
CA PRO A 49 -15.57 25.24 6.43
C PRO A 49 -16.75 25.21 5.43
N LEU A 50 -16.47 25.13 4.13
CA LEU A 50 -17.49 25.07 3.09
C LEU A 50 -18.17 23.69 2.99
N VAL A 51 -17.45 22.65 3.31
CA VAL A 51 -17.92 21.26 3.21
C VAL A 51 -18.39 20.68 4.55
N GLY A 52 -18.36 21.47 5.61
CA GLY A 52 -18.85 21.08 6.95
C GLY A 52 -17.83 20.38 7.84
N GLY A 53 -16.54 20.45 7.49
CA GLY A 53 -15.43 19.94 8.31
C GLY A 53 -14.21 19.54 7.49
N GLU A 54 -13.03 19.62 8.10
CA GLU A 54 -11.77 19.16 7.47
C GLU A 54 -11.73 17.63 7.26
N ASP A 55 -12.48 16.90 8.06
CA ASP A 55 -12.66 15.45 7.99
C ASP A 55 -13.48 14.98 6.78
N LYS A 56 -14.20 15.90 6.14
CA LYS A 56 -14.96 15.67 4.90
C LYS A 56 -14.12 15.80 3.62
N LEU A 57 -12.84 16.08 3.76
CA LEU A 57 -11.91 16.19 2.65
C LEU A 57 -10.86 15.09 2.68
N ALA A 58 -10.75 14.39 1.58
CA ALA A 58 -9.64 13.47 1.30
C ALA A 58 -8.77 14.04 0.17
N PHE A 59 -7.45 13.76 0.24
CA PHE A 59 -6.50 14.28 -0.71
C PHE A 59 -5.61 13.17 -1.24
N ASP A 60 -5.50 13.13 -2.54
CA ASP A 60 -4.52 12.33 -3.26
C ASP A 60 -3.45 13.28 -3.82
N VAL A 61 -2.44 13.53 -3.02
CA VAL A 61 -1.34 14.45 -3.36
C VAL A 61 -0.57 13.95 -4.59
N LEU A 62 -0.48 12.63 -4.77
CA LEU A 62 0.23 12.03 -5.89
C LEU A 62 -0.43 12.36 -7.23
N ASN A 63 -1.74 12.27 -7.28
CA ASN A 63 -2.49 12.60 -8.49
C ASN A 63 -2.99 14.05 -8.50
N GLY A 64 -2.67 14.83 -7.46
CA GLY A 64 -3.14 16.21 -7.32
C GLY A 64 -4.67 16.26 -7.26
N ARG A 65 -5.31 15.33 -6.56
CA ARG A 65 -6.77 15.26 -6.45
C ARG A 65 -7.23 15.62 -5.04
N MET A 66 -8.28 16.40 -4.96
CA MET A 66 -9.03 16.68 -3.73
C MET A 66 -10.41 16.06 -3.87
N MET A 67 -10.79 15.23 -2.92
CA MET A 67 -12.06 14.52 -2.90
C MET A 67 -12.93 15.06 -1.76
N VAL A 68 -14.18 15.33 -2.06
CA VAL A 68 -15.22 15.69 -1.09
C VAL A 68 -16.01 14.42 -0.79
N LEU A 69 -16.05 14.02 0.48
CA LEU A 69 -16.69 12.79 0.93
C LEU A 69 -18.20 12.99 1.10
N ASP A 70 -18.98 11.91 1.03
CA ASP A 70 -20.39 11.92 1.34
C ASP A 70 -20.67 12.36 2.79
N GLY A 71 -21.81 13.04 3.00
CA GLY A 71 -22.13 13.69 4.26
C GLY A 71 -21.48 15.07 4.43
N ALA A 72 -20.78 15.58 3.40
CA ALA A 72 -20.35 16.97 3.34
C ALA A 72 -21.53 17.91 3.11
N ALA A 73 -21.45 19.14 3.63
CA ALA A 73 -22.41 20.20 3.34
C ALA A 73 -22.51 20.42 1.82
N ASN A 74 -23.68 20.82 1.33
CA ASN A 74 -23.99 20.92 -0.11
C ASN A 74 -23.31 22.15 -0.74
N ALA A 75 -21.99 22.26 -0.61
CA ALA A 75 -21.22 23.27 -1.32
C ALA A 75 -21.18 22.95 -2.81
N GLY A 76 -21.58 23.90 -3.64
CA GLY A 76 -21.48 23.77 -5.10
C GLY A 76 -20.03 23.74 -5.57
N VAL A 77 -19.82 23.34 -6.83
CA VAL A 77 -18.48 23.27 -7.46
C VAL A 77 -17.77 24.63 -7.46
N GLU A 78 -18.48 25.72 -7.76
CA GLU A 78 -17.89 27.06 -7.92
C GLU A 78 -17.36 27.65 -6.60
N PRO A 79 -18.08 27.60 -5.45
CA PRO A 79 -17.55 28.04 -4.17
C PRO A 79 -16.27 27.30 -3.75
N ILE A 80 -16.18 26.01 -4.06
CA ILE A 80 -14.98 25.19 -3.78
C ILE A 80 -13.81 25.64 -4.67
N ARG A 81 -14.06 25.89 -5.97
CA ARG A 81 -13.04 26.42 -6.89
C ARG A 81 -12.50 27.76 -6.47
N GLU A 82 -13.38 28.68 -6.05
CA GLU A 82 -12.96 29.98 -5.53
C GLU A 82 -12.12 29.86 -4.24
N ALA A 83 -12.51 28.97 -3.31
CA ALA A 83 -11.76 28.76 -2.10
C ALA A 83 -10.37 28.21 -2.40
N VAL A 84 -10.26 27.26 -3.35
CA VAL A 84 -8.96 26.76 -3.82
C VAL A 84 -8.16 27.86 -4.51
N ALA A 85 -8.77 28.70 -5.36
CA ALA A 85 -8.09 29.78 -6.03
C ALA A 85 -7.50 30.82 -5.06
N ARG A 86 -8.19 31.10 -3.93
CA ARG A 86 -7.67 31.98 -2.87
C ARG A 86 -6.40 31.43 -2.22
N THR A 87 -6.12 30.12 -2.32
CA THR A 87 -4.88 29.53 -1.82
C THR A 87 -3.71 29.67 -2.80
N GLY A 88 -3.93 30.23 -3.98
CA GLY A 88 -2.92 30.31 -5.05
C GLY A 88 -2.83 29.05 -5.90
N MET A 89 -3.72 28.08 -5.67
CA MET A 89 -3.88 26.84 -6.45
C MET A 89 -5.10 26.98 -7.38
N SER A 90 -5.22 26.09 -8.37
CA SER A 90 -6.42 26.06 -9.24
C SER A 90 -7.04 24.68 -9.20
N ALA A 91 -8.38 24.61 -9.15
CA ALA A 91 -9.13 23.36 -9.14
C ALA A 91 -10.02 23.26 -10.38
N VAL A 92 -10.02 22.07 -10.99
CA VAL A 92 -10.94 21.71 -12.08
C VAL A 92 -11.67 20.44 -11.65
N GLU A 93 -12.99 20.38 -11.90
CA GLU A 93 -13.74 19.15 -11.64
C GLU A 93 -13.14 18.00 -12.45
N TRP A 94 -12.81 16.91 -11.78
CA TRP A 94 -12.21 15.74 -12.42
C TRP A 94 -13.30 14.73 -12.79
N ARG A 95 -13.24 14.24 -14.01
CA ARG A 95 -14.08 13.13 -14.51
C ARG A 95 -13.18 12.01 -15.03
N PRO A 96 -13.53 10.75 -14.85
CA PRO A 96 -12.80 9.63 -15.45
C PRO A 96 -12.66 9.83 -16.97
N GLY A 97 -11.45 9.69 -17.50
CA GLY A 97 -11.15 9.86 -18.93
C GLY A 97 -10.75 11.27 -19.39
N THR A 98 -10.77 12.29 -18.53
CA THR A 98 -10.23 13.61 -18.87
C THR A 98 -8.80 13.74 -18.40
N ASP A 99 -7.87 13.28 -19.23
CA ASP A 99 -6.42 13.39 -18.94
C ASP A 99 -5.95 14.84 -19.07
N GLY A 100 -5.81 15.54 -17.95
CA GLY A 100 -5.04 16.78 -17.85
C GLY A 100 -3.52 16.61 -17.90
N SER A 101 -3.02 15.51 -18.45
CA SER A 101 -1.61 15.15 -18.49
C SER A 101 -0.76 16.13 -19.30
N GLY A 102 -1.28 16.65 -20.39
CA GLY A 102 -0.54 17.56 -21.28
C GLY A 102 -0.20 18.91 -20.66
N GLU A 103 -1.09 19.48 -19.85
CA GLU A 103 -0.91 20.79 -19.23
C GLU A 103 0.08 20.75 -18.07
N THR A 104 0.04 19.66 -17.29
CA THR A 104 1.00 19.41 -16.19
C THR A 104 2.42 19.18 -16.75
N GLU A 105 2.55 18.44 -17.83
CA GLU A 105 3.83 18.18 -18.50
C GLU A 105 4.42 19.46 -19.12
N ARG A 106 3.57 20.28 -19.77
CA ARG A 106 4.00 21.58 -20.33
C ARG A 106 4.51 22.51 -19.23
N ARG A 107 3.85 22.56 -18.09
CA ARG A 107 4.26 23.39 -16.94
C ARG A 107 5.60 22.93 -16.36
N ARG A 108 5.81 21.60 -16.25
CA ARG A 108 7.10 21.02 -15.81
C ARG A 108 8.24 21.37 -16.76
N ARG A 109 8.01 21.26 -18.06
CA ARG A 109 9.02 21.65 -19.07
C ARG A 109 9.33 23.13 -18.99
N LEU A 110 8.32 23.98 -18.82
CA LEU A 110 8.53 25.41 -18.62
C LEU A 110 9.34 25.68 -17.34
N GLN A 111 9.00 25.05 -16.22
CA GLN A 111 9.75 25.21 -14.98
C GLN A 111 11.21 24.78 -15.14
N ALA A 112 11.47 23.62 -15.73
CA ALA A 112 12.82 23.12 -15.99
C ALA A 112 13.59 24.08 -16.92
N TRP A 113 12.94 24.64 -17.94
CA TRP A 113 13.54 25.62 -18.84
C TRP A 113 13.92 26.92 -18.13
N PHE A 114 13.01 27.49 -17.31
CA PHE A 114 13.30 28.69 -16.52
C PHE A 114 14.42 28.45 -15.51
N THR A 115 14.45 27.28 -14.85
CA THR A 115 15.54 26.90 -13.95
C THR A 115 16.88 26.82 -14.70
N ALA A 116 16.91 26.19 -15.88
CA ALA A 116 18.13 26.11 -16.70
C ALA A 116 18.62 27.48 -17.15
N VAL A 117 17.69 28.37 -17.56
CA VAL A 117 18.02 29.75 -17.94
C VAL A 117 18.57 30.53 -16.75
N SER A 118 17.95 30.44 -15.56
CA SER A 118 18.45 31.06 -14.34
C SER A 118 19.87 30.59 -14.01
N GLY A 119 20.14 29.27 -14.08
CA GLY A 119 21.47 28.72 -13.85
C GLY A 119 22.51 29.19 -14.89
N ALA A 120 22.11 29.23 -16.18
CA ALA A 120 22.99 29.76 -17.24
C ALA A 120 23.33 31.23 -17.01
N LEU A 121 22.38 32.04 -16.53
CA LEU A 121 22.62 33.44 -16.21
C LEU A 121 23.53 33.63 -14.98
N VAL A 122 23.39 32.77 -13.94
CA VAL A 122 24.35 32.77 -12.81
C VAL A 122 25.75 32.44 -13.32
N LEU A 123 25.90 31.41 -14.13
CA LEU A 123 27.20 31.04 -14.71
C LEU A 123 27.76 32.13 -15.62
N ALA A 124 26.91 32.82 -16.39
CA ALA A 124 27.32 33.96 -17.22
C ALA A 124 27.81 35.12 -16.35
N GLY A 125 27.12 35.42 -15.25
CA GLY A 125 27.58 36.43 -14.28
C GLY A 125 28.95 36.10 -13.68
N VAL A 126 29.15 34.82 -13.27
CA VAL A 126 30.45 34.36 -12.79
C VAL A 126 31.53 34.45 -13.90
N ALA A 127 31.21 34.08 -15.13
CA ALA A 127 32.15 34.18 -16.25
C ALA A 127 32.53 35.63 -16.56
N ILE A 128 31.58 36.56 -16.52
CA ILE A 128 31.82 37.99 -16.67
C ILE A 128 32.73 38.49 -15.55
N HIS A 129 32.46 38.08 -14.30
CA HIS A 129 33.28 38.42 -13.14
C HIS A 129 34.74 37.98 -13.32
N VAL A 130 34.95 36.69 -13.64
CA VAL A 130 36.29 36.11 -13.86
C VAL A 130 37.03 36.83 -15.00
N TRP A 131 36.31 37.16 -16.10
CA TRP A 131 36.85 37.88 -17.22
C TRP A 131 37.28 39.30 -16.87
N LEU A 132 36.48 40.01 -16.05
CA LEU A 132 36.77 41.36 -15.59
C LEU A 132 37.84 41.40 -14.49
N ALA A 133 37.88 40.41 -13.60
CA ALA A 133 38.85 40.32 -12.50
C ALA A 133 40.27 39.94 -12.99
N GLY A 134 40.42 39.34 -14.17
CA GLY A 134 41.68 38.96 -14.75
C GLY A 134 42.45 37.81 -14.07
N SER A 135 41.95 37.31 -12.91
CA SER A 135 42.57 36.20 -12.19
C SER A 135 41.53 35.31 -11.46
N LEU A 136 41.77 34.01 -11.42
CA LEU A 136 40.97 33.04 -10.70
C LEU A 136 41.01 33.23 -9.16
N SER A 137 42.09 33.76 -8.65
CA SER A 137 42.25 34.02 -7.20
C SER A 137 41.37 35.20 -6.71
N GLU A 138 41.16 36.22 -7.53
CA GLU A 138 40.21 37.32 -7.20
C GLU A 138 38.77 36.87 -7.37
N ALA A 139 38.46 36.06 -8.40
CA ALA A 139 37.17 35.46 -8.54
C ALA A 139 36.79 34.57 -7.33
N TRP A 140 37.79 33.88 -6.72
CA TRP A 140 37.53 33.08 -5.49
C TRP A 140 37.07 33.91 -4.30
N ARG A 141 37.46 35.18 -4.20
CA ARG A 141 37.00 36.10 -3.13
C ARG A 141 35.50 36.35 -3.19
N LEU A 142 34.88 36.30 -4.37
CA LEU A 142 33.42 36.36 -4.54
C LEU A 142 32.73 35.22 -3.86
N PHE A 143 33.26 34.01 -3.97
CA PHE A 143 32.70 32.78 -3.31
C PHE A 143 32.91 32.83 -1.79
N ALA A 144 33.86 33.58 -1.29
CA ALA A 144 34.13 33.73 0.15
C ALA A 144 33.21 34.73 0.87
N GLY A 145 32.26 35.38 0.18
CA GLY A 145 31.23 36.24 0.80
C GLY A 145 31.79 37.61 1.26
N HIS A 146 32.67 38.26 0.52
CA HIS A 146 33.17 39.59 0.86
C HIS A 146 32.80 40.60 -0.24
N GLY A 147 31.61 41.22 -0.02
CA GLY A 147 31.19 42.49 -0.57
C GLY A 147 31.19 42.69 -2.08
N SER A 148 30.03 42.83 -2.67
CA SER A 148 29.82 43.25 -4.06
C SER A 148 29.86 44.77 -4.26
N ALA A 149 30.36 45.53 -3.28
CA ALA A 149 30.47 46.97 -3.37
C ALA A 149 31.32 47.40 -4.58
N GLY A 150 30.65 47.88 -5.65
CA GLY A 150 31.31 48.32 -6.89
C GLY A 150 31.21 47.29 -8.04
N MET A 151 30.27 46.33 -8.00
CA MET A 151 30.06 45.36 -9.07
C MET A 151 29.77 46.04 -10.42
N PRO A 152 30.44 45.63 -11.51
CA PRO A 152 30.17 46.17 -12.84
C PRO A 152 28.75 45.93 -13.30
N TRP A 153 28.13 46.91 -13.97
CA TRP A 153 26.73 46.82 -14.37
C TRP A 153 26.37 45.59 -15.25
N PRO A 154 27.22 45.03 -16.11
CA PRO A 154 26.87 43.82 -16.89
C PRO A 154 26.72 42.58 -16.00
N GLU A 155 27.58 42.45 -14.99
CA GLU A 155 27.53 41.39 -13.98
C GLU A 155 26.30 41.53 -13.11
N LEU A 156 26.03 42.76 -12.59
CA LEU A 156 24.80 43.04 -11.83
C LEU A 156 23.54 42.73 -12.62
N ALA A 157 23.50 43.08 -13.92
CA ALA A 157 22.38 42.79 -14.79
C ALA A 157 22.17 41.26 -14.98
N ALA A 158 23.26 40.50 -15.10
CA ALA A 158 23.15 39.04 -15.20
C ALA A 158 22.57 38.40 -13.94
N TYR A 159 23.03 38.78 -12.74
CA TYR A 159 22.48 38.27 -11.46
C TYR A 159 21.05 38.73 -11.20
N ALA A 160 20.72 40.00 -11.49
CA ALA A 160 19.36 40.49 -11.36
C ALA A 160 18.38 39.73 -12.27
N LEU A 161 18.79 39.48 -13.53
CA LEU A 161 17.97 38.70 -14.44
C LEU A 161 17.85 37.21 -14.02
N ALA A 162 18.95 36.61 -13.54
CA ALA A 162 18.95 35.27 -12.98
C ALA A 162 17.97 35.13 -11.82
N THR A 163 17.99 36.10 -10.90
CA THR A 163 17.08 36.17 -9.75
C THR A 163 15.62 36.31 -10.20
N ALA A 164 15.31 37.22 -11.11
CA ALA A 164 13.96 37.43 -11.61
C ALA A 164 13.39 36.17 -12.30
N VAL A 165 14.22 35.49 -13.12
CA VAL A 165 13.87 34.25 -13.80
C VAL A 165 13.66 33.10 -12.79
N GLY A 166 14.58 32.96 -11.80
CA GLY A 166 14.49 31.95 -10.74
C GLY A 166 13.26 32.09 -9.85
N LEU A 167 12.90 33.32 -9.49
CA LEU A 167 11.74 33.63 -8.64
C LEU A 167 10.39 33.55 -9.37
N ARG A 168 10.35 33.42 -10.70
CA ARG A 168 9.11 33.47 -11.50
C ARG A 168 7.98 32.57 -11.00
N PHE A 169 8.31 31.38 -10.53
CA PHE A 169 7.32 30.41 -9.99
C PHE A 169 7.20 30.45 -8.46
N VAL A 170 8.14 31.07 -7.77
CA VAL A 170 8.20 31.17 -6.31
C VAL A 170 7.38 32.36 -5.82
N LEU A 171 7.56 33.52 -6.45
CA LEU A 171 6.99 34.80 -6.02
C LEU A 171 5.46 34.81 -5.87
N PRO A 172 4.65 34.22 -6.77
CA PRO A 172 3.20 34.19 -6.59
C PRO A 172 2.77 33.40 -5.35
N ARG A 173 3.48 32.29 -5.04
CA ARG A 173 3.22 31.47 -3.84
C ARG A 173 3.65 32.21 -2.57
N ALA A 174 4.84 32.79 -2.56
CA ALA A 174 5.32 33.60 -1.46
C ALA A 174 4.38 34.77 -1.14
N TRP A 175 3.86 35.46 -2.17
CA TRP A 175 2.89 36.53 -2.00
C TRP A 175 1.59 36.05 -1.37
N SER A 176 1.09 34.89 -1.79
CA SER A 176 -0.11 34.30 -1.20
C SER A 176 0.09 33.86 0.25
N ALA A 177 1.27 33.35 0.60
CA ALA A 177 1.67 33.00 1.97
C ALA A 177 1.78 34.25 2.87
N ALA A 178 2.39 35.32 2.36
CA ALA A 178 2.51 36.60 3.07
C ALA A 178 1.13 37.20 3.40
N LYS A 179 0.19 37.21 2.43
CA LYS A 179 -1.18 37.70 2.66
C LYS A 179 -1.93 36.92 3.73
N ARG A 180 -1.62 35.65 3.91
CA ARG A 180 -2.26 34.75 4.91
C ARG A 180 -1.54 34.77 6.24
N MET A 181 -0.44 35.51 6.39
CA MET A 181 0.40 35.50 7.59
C MET A 181 0.88 34.12 7.99
N GLN A 182 1.12 33.24 6.98
CA GLN A 182 1.57 31.87 7.18
C GLN A 182 2.94 31.70 6.50
N PRO A 183 4.03 31.75 7.27
CA PRO A 183 5.36 31.63 6.72
C PRO A 183 5.57 30.21 6.22
N ASP A 184 5.62 30.06 4.90
CA ASP A 184 5.99 28.85 4.19
C ASP A 184 7.42 28.94 3.62
N MET A 185 7.91 27.83 3.05
CA MET A 185 9.25 27.80 2.46
C MET A 185 9.44 28.83 1.34
N HIS A 186 8.40 29.15 0.57
CA HIS A 186 8.46 30.11 -0.53
C HIS A 186 8.65 31.55 0.01
N LEU A 187 7.95 31.89 1.09
CA LEU A 187 8.07 33.20 1.74
C LEU A 187 9.45 33.35 2.37
N LEU A 188 9.94 32.35 3.13
CA LEU A 188 11.25 32.40 3.78
C LEU A 188 12.38 32.59 2.76
N MET A 189 12.36 31.84 1.67
CA MET A 189 13.34 31.96 0.60
C MET A 189 13.25 33.32 -0.13
N THR A 190 12.04 33.81 -0.36
CA THR A 190 11.84 35.12 -0.98
C THR A 190 12.38 36.25 -0.09
N VAL A 191 12.14 36.19 1.23
CA VAL A 191 12.70 37.13 2.19
C VAL A 191 14.22 37.05 2.19
N ALA A 192 14.82 35.87 2.15
CA ALA A 192 16.27 35.68 2.10
C ALA A 192 16.88 36.28 0.83
N VAL A 193 16.26 36.09 -0.33
CA VAL A 193 16.74 36.63 -1.62
C VAL A 193 16.65 38.16 -1.62
N PHE A 194 15.52 38.72 -1.23
CA PHE A 194 15.37 40.20 -1.15
C PHE A 194 16.25 40.81 -0.06
N GLY A 195 16.45 40.11 1.05
CA GLY A 195 17.38 40.52 2.10
C GLY A 195 18.82 40.55 1.62
N ALA A 196 19.25 39.54 0.85
CA ALA A 196 20.58 39.52 0.25
C ALA A 196 20.78 40.66 -0.75
N ILE A 197 19.77 40.97 -1.58
CA ILE A 197 19.80 42.16 -2.48
C ILE A 197 19.93 43.46 -1.66
N GLY A 198 19.22 43.54 -0.52
CA GLY A 198 19.23 44.73 0.35
C GLY A 198 20.57 45.05 1.02
N ILE A 199 21.47 44.06 1.13
CA ILE A 199 22.83 44.18 1.61
C ILE A 199 23.88 44.11 0.48
N ASP A 200 23.42 44.26 -0.77
CA ASP A 200 24.23 44.27 -1.98
C ASP A 200 24.93 42.94 -2.34
N GLU A 201 24.42 41.81 -1.81
CA GLU A 201 24.91 40.45 -2.08
C GLU A 201 24.18 39.79 -3.27
N TRP A 202 24.35 40.37 -4.48
CA TRP A 202 23.64 39.98 -5.71
C TRP A 202 23.99 38.57 -6.20
N PHE A 203 25.24 38.16 -6.07
CA PHE A 203 25.66 36.77 -6.44
C PHE A 203 24.95 35.76 -5.58
N GLU A 204 24.89 35.99 -4.26
CA GLU A 204 24.22 35.07 -3.34
C GLU A 204 22.71 35.04 -3.59
N ALA A 205 22.08 36.20 -3.80
CA ALA A 205 20.66 36.30 -4.13
C ALA A 205 20.31 35.47 -5.41
N ALA A 206 21.11 35.62 -6.45
CA ALA A 206 20.91 34.89 -7.71
C ALA A 206 21.12 33.38 -7.54
N THR A 207 22.17 33.00 -6.81
CA THR A 207 22.49 31.59 -6.56
C THR A 207 21.40 30.92 -5.70
N VAL A 208 20.91 31.62 -4.66
CA VAL A 208 19.79 31.13 -3.83
C VAL A 208 18.53 30.97 -4.67
N ALA A 209 18.17 31.94 -5.50
CA ALA A 209 16.99 31.87 -6.36
C ALA A 209 17.09 30.70 -7.35
N PHE A 210 18.26 30.50 -7.97
CA PHE A 210 18.52 29.37 -8.87
C PHE A 210 18.46 28.03 -8.15
N LEU A 211 19.19 27.85 -7.04
CA LEU A 211 19.25 26.59 -6.30
C LEU A 211 17.89 26.21 -5.72
N PHE A 212 17.10 27.21 -5.30
CA PHE A 212 15.73 26.95 -4.85
C PHE A 212 14.81 26.52 -6.01
N ALA A 213 14.90 27.19 -7.18
CA ALA A 213 14.18 26.75 -8.37
C ALA A 213 14.59 25.34 -8.81
N LEU A 214 15.90 25.01 -8.70
CA LEU A 214 16.42 23.67 -8.96
C LEU A 214 15.88 22.65 -7.94
N SER A 215 15.83 22.98 -6.65
CA SER A 215 15.26 22.12 -5.62
C SER A 215 13.82 21.77 -5.93
N LEU A 216 12.98 22.77 -6.27
CA LEU A 216 11.58 22.52 -6.66
C LEU A 216 11.46 21.67 -7.93
N ALA A 217 12.34 21.84 -8.89
CA ALA A 217 12.34 21.01 -10.10
C ALA A 217 12.73 19.56 -9.82
N LEU A 218 13.73 19.33 -8.94
CA LEU A 218 14.16 18.00 -8.50
C LEU A 218 13.10 17.32 -7.63
N GLU A 219 12.43 18.07 -6.76
CA GLU A 219 11.29 17.59 -5.97
C GLU A 219 10.19 17.06 -6.89
N ASN A 220 9.72 17.88 -7.84
CA ASN A 220 8.70 17.52 -8.80
C ASN A 220 9.12 16.30 -9.67
N TRP A 221 10.41 16.21 -10.04
CA TRP A 221 10.95 15.06 -10.77
C TRP A 221 10.91 13.79 -9.92
N SER A 222 11.29 13.88 -8.66
CA SER A 222 11.36 12.76 -7.71
C SER A 222 9.98 12.17 -7.42
N VAL A 223 9.02 13.04 -7.11
CA VAL A 223 7.62 12.65 -6.92
C VAL A 223 7.05 12.04 -8.20
N ALA A 224 7.37 12.62 -9.38
CA ALA A 224 6.95 12.04 -10.65
C ALA A 224 7.57 10.67 -10.96
N ARG A 225 8.80 10.42 -10.51
CA ARG A 225 9.45 9.11 -10.66
C ARG A 225 8.77 8.05 -9.77
N ALA A 226 8.47 8.41 -8.52
CA ALA A 226 7.71 7.54 -7.62
C ALA A 226 6.30 7.25 -8.19
N ARG A 227 5.61 8.27 -8.71
CA ARG A 227 4.31 8.14 -9.40
C ARG A 227 4.38 7.21 -10.61
N ARG A 228 5.41 7.32 -11.46
CA ARG A 228 5.60 6.43 -12.63
C ARG A 228 5.77 4.97 -12.25
N ALA A 229 6.31 4.69 -11.08
CA ALA A 229 6.41 3.33 -10.57
C ALA A 229 5.03 2.72 -10.29
N ILE A 230 4.06 3.54 -9.85
CA ILE A 230 2.65 3.16 -9.66
C ILE A 230 1.89 3.18 -10.99
N SER A 231 2.09 4.21 -11.82
CA SER A 231 1.44 4.32 -13.14
C SER A 231 1.81 3.18 -14.08
N GLY A 232 2.96 2.52 -13.86
CA GLY A 232 3.31 1.28 -14.57
C GLY A 232 2.30 0.16 -14.35
N LEU A 233 1.59 0.15 -13.20
CA LEU A 233 0.49 -0.79 -12.94
C LEU A 233 -0.79 -0.38 -13.70
N LEU A 234 -1.00 0.94 -13.93
CA LEU A 234 -2.16 1.47 -14.63
C LEU A 234 -2.18 1.08 -16.12
N ASN A 235 -1.01 0.95 -16.74
CA ASN A 235 -0.84 0.64 -18.16
C ASN A 235 -0.77 -0.86 -18.45
N LEU A 236 -1.17 -1.72 -17.51
CA LEU A 236 -1.11 -3.16 -17.68
C LEU A 236 -2.27 -3.73 -18.50
N ALA A 237 -3.48 -3.14 -18.42
CA ALA A 237 -4.62 -3.59 -19.21
C ALA A 237 -4.63 -2.92 -20.59
N PRO A 238 -4.92 -3.68 -21.67
CA PRO A 238 -5.17 -3.13 -22.99
C PRO A 238 -6.40 -2.21 -22.97
N THR A 239 -6.36 -1.15 -23.77
CA THR A 239 -7.50 -0.24 -23.95
C THR A 239 -8.60 -0.84 -24.81
N ASN A 240 -8.27 -1.84 -25.63
CA ASN A 240 -9.17 -2.51 -26.56
C ASN A 240 -9.29 -3.99 -26.24
N ALA A 241 -10.45 -4.56 -26.53
CA ALA A 241 -10.74 -5.99 -26.45
C ALA A 241 -11.21 -6.51 -27.82
N ARG A 242 -10.86 -7.74 -28.17
CA ARG A 242 -11.31 -8.41 -29.39
C ARG A 242 -12.50 -9.28 -29.05
N ILE A 243 -13.71 -8.77 -29.29
CA ILE A 243 -14.95 -9.50 -29.05
C ILE A 243 -15.29 -10.43 -30.25
N LYS A 244 -15.91 -11.57 -29.92
CA LYS A 244 -16.48 -12.49 -30.88
C LYS A 244 -17.98 -12.17 -31.02
N ALA A 245 -18.37 -11.70 -32.18
CA ALA A 245 -19.79 -11.44 -32.46
C ALA A 245 -20.57 -12.76 -32.64
N THR A 246 -21.89 -12.68 -32.54
CA THR A 246 -22.80 -13.84 -32.68
C THR A 246 -22.71 -14.51 -34.06
N ASP A 247 -22.22 -13.80 -35.07
CA ASP A 247 -21.96 -14.30 -36.42
C ASP A 247 -20.58 -14.96 -36.58
N GLY A 248 -19.79 -15.04 -35.49
CA GLY A 248 -18.45 -15.60 -35.48
C GLY A 248 -17.34 -14.64 -35.93
N THR A 249 -17.65 -13.40 -36.31
CA THR A 249 -16.65 -12.41 -36.69
C THR A 249 -15.97 -11.81 -35.47
N GLU A 250 -14.64 -11.57 -35.60
CA GLU A 250 -13.86 -10.87 -34.57
C GLU A 250 -13.91 -9.37 -34.82
N ARG A 251 -14.22 -8.60 -33.77
CA ARG A 251 -14.25 -7.14 -33.84
C ARG A 251 -13.46 -6.57 -32.66
N GLU A 252 -12.63 -5.60 -32.93
CA GLU A 252 -11.91 -4.84 -31.87
C GLU A 252 -12.78 -3.67 -31.42
N VAL A 253 -13.02 -3.59 -30.11
CA VAL A 253 -13.80 -2.55 -29.44
C VAL A 253 -13.06 -2.04 -28.21
N PRO A 254 -13.34 -0.81 -27.75
CA PRO A 254 -12.81 -0.32 -26.48
C PRO A 254 -13.22 -1.27 -25.35
N ALA A 255 -12.28 -1.61 -24.46
CA ALA A 255 -12.56 -2.51 -23.32
C ALA A 255 -13.68 -1.97 -22.41
N SER A 256 -13.83 -0.63 -22.32
CA SER A 256 -14.89 0.03 -21.56
C SER A 256 -16.31 -0.18 -22.14
N GLU A 257 -16.43 -0.59 -23.39
CA GLU A 257 -17.71 -0.83 -24.05
C GLU A 257 -18.13 -2.31 -24.03
N VAL A 258 -17.26 -3.20 -23.52
CA VAL A 258 -17.55 -4.64 -23.46
C VAL A 258 -18.49 -4.94 -22.29
N PRO A 259 -19.71 -5.45 -22.54
CA PRO A 259 -20.64 -5.79 -21.48
C PRO A 259 -20.20 -7.08 -20.75
N VAL A 260 -20.66 -7.24 -19.52
CA VAL A 260 -20.52 -8.48 -18.76
C VAL A 260 -21.25 -9.62 -19.49
N GLY A 261 -20.64 -10.80 -19.59
CA GLY A 261 -21.13 -11.95 -20.35
C GLY A 261 -20.71 -11.95 -21.82
N ALA A 262 -20.01 -10.92 -22.32
CA ALA A 262 -19.48 -10.92 -23.68
C ALA A 262 -18.28 -11.85 -23.82
N HIS A 263 -18.17 -12.50 -25.01
CA HIS A 263 -17.05 -13.37 -25.33
C HIS A 263 -15.93 -12.56 -26.00
N PHE A 264 -14.71 -12.69 -25.49
CA PHE A 264 -13.54 -12.08 -26.10
C PHE A 264 -12.40 -13.11 -26.29
N ILE A 265 -11.56 -12.84 -27.28
CA ILE A 265 -10.45 -13.72 -27.64
C ILE A 265 -9.14 -13.06 -27.26
N VAL A 266 -8.24 -13.84 -26.64
CA VAL A 266 -6.88 -13.43 -26.28
C VAL A 266 -5.89 -14.35 -26.95
N ARG A 267 -5.07 -13.79 -27.85
CA ARG A 267 -4.07 -14.56 -28.59
C ARG A 267 -2.80 -14.78 -27.78
N PRO A 268 -1.95 -15.71 -28.16
CA PRO A 268 -0.65 -15.90 -27.53
C PRO A 268 0.16 -14.61 -27.46
N GLY A 269 0.73 -14.32 -26.27
CA GLY A 269 1.51 -13.11 -26.00
C GLY A 269 0.70 -11.84 -25.77
N GLU A 270 -0.61 -11.83 -26.01
CA GLU A 270 -1.46 -10.67 -25.72
C GLU A 270 -1.79 -10.56 -24.23
N ARG A 271 -2.09 -9.34 -23.81
CA ARG A 271 -2.60 -9.09 -22.44
C ARG A 271 -4.10 -9.21 -22.41
N LEU A 272 -4.62 -9.74 -21.30
CA LEU A 272 -6.05 -9.83 -21.06
C LEU A 272 -6.65 -8.43 -20.82
N PRO A 273 -7.69 -8.04 -21.56
CA PRO A 273 -8.31 -6.72 -21.41
C PRO A 273 -9.26 -6.64 -20.22
N LEU A 274 -9.90 -7.74 -19.84
CA LEU A 274 -10.95 -7.82 -18.81
C LEU A 274 -10.77 -9.04 -17.92
N ASP A 275 -11.39 -9.04 -16.75
CA ASP A 275 -11.56 -10.22 -15.92
C ASP A 275 -12.60 -11.15 -16.57
N GLY A 276 -12.38 -12.46 -16.51
CA GLY A 276 -13.30 -13.39 -17.14
C GLY A 276 -13.04 -14.84 -16.75
N ARG A 277 -13.88 -15.71 -17.34
CA ARG A 277 -13.78 -17.17 -17.21
C ARG A 277 -13.47 -17.77 -18.57
N VAL A 278 -12.48 -18.64 -18.63
CA VAL A 278 -12.12 -19.36 -19.86
C VAL A 278 -13.26 -20.28 -20.28
N LEU A 279 -13.75 -20.11 -21.51
CA LEU A 279 -14.76 -20.96 -22.12
C LEU A 279 -14.12 -22.06 -22.97
N ALA A 280 -13.09 -21.71 -23.75
CA ALA A 280 -12.38 -22.65 -24.63
C ALA A 280 -10.89 -22.29 -24.73
N GLY A 281 -10.07 -23.26 -25.03
CA GLY A 281 -8.63 -23.16 -25.10
C GLY A 281 -7.94 -23.55 -23.80
N ALA A 282 -6.61 -23.73 -23.88
CA ALA A 282 -5.74 -23.93 -22.73
C ALA A 282 -4.43 -23.18 -22.99
N SER A 283 -3.91 -22.50 -21.97
CA SER A 283 -2.68 -21.72 -22.06
C SER A 283 -2.04 -21.53 -20.69
N SER A 284 -0.76 -21.23 -20.67
CA SER A 284 -0.08 -20.70 -19.48
C SER A 284 -0.28 -19.18 -19.41
N VAL A 285 -0.73 -18.67 -18.28
CA VAL A 285 -0.96 -17.22 -18.08
C VAL A 285 -0.02 -16.68 -17.02
N ASN A 286 0.79 -15.68 -17.38
CA ASN A 286 1.64 -14.99 -16.44
C ASN A 286 0.80 -13.95 -15.65
N GLN A 287 0.57 -14.25 -14.38
CA GLN A 287 -0.23 -13.42 -13.48
C GLN A 287 0.62 -12.46 -12.62
N ALA A 288 1.94 -12.44 -12.80
CA ALA A 288 2.87 -11.57 -12.05
C ALA A 288 2.44 -10.09 -11.94
N PRO A 289 1.81 -9.49 -12.96
CA PRO A 289 1.32 -8.11 -12.87
C PRO A 289 0.30 -7.86 -11.76
N ILE A 290 -0.43 -8.90 -11.31
CA ILE A 290 -1.48 -8.80 -10.28
C ILE A 290 -1.04 -9.50 -9.00
N THR A 291 -0.53 -10.72 -9.11
CA THR A 291 -0.19 -11.56 -7.95
C THR A 291 1.25 -11.36 -7.46
N GLY A 292 2.13 -10.81 -8.29
CA GLY A 292 3.55 -10.71 -8.03
C GLY A 292 4.31 -12.04 -8.17
N GLU A 293 3.65 -13.13 -8.60
CA GLU A 293 4.28 -14.44 -8.81
C GLU A 293 4.78 -14.60 -10.25
N SER A 294 6.06 -14.93 -10.40
CA SER A 294 6.69 -15.06 -11.72
C SER A 294 6.38 -16.35 -12.44
N ILE A 295 5.83 -17.36 -11.76
CA ILE A 295 5.53 -18.67 -12.34
C ILE A 295 4.19 -18.59 -13.08
N PRO A 296 4.15 -18.85 -14.40
CA PRO A 296 2.90 -18.87 -15.14
C PRO A 296 1.96 -19.98 -14.65
N VAL A 297 0.65 -19.68 -14.61
CA VAL A 297 -0.40 -20.61 -14.16
C VAL A 297 -1.14 -21.14 -15.36
N THR A 298 -1.27 -22.48 -15.46
CA THR A 298 -2.05 -23.11 -16.52
C THR A 298 -3.53 -22.80 -16.35
N LYS A 299 -4.16 -22.29 -17.40
CA LYS A 299 -5.59 -21.98 -17.49
C LYS A 299 -6.24 -22.87 -18.53
N GLN A 300 -7.42 -23.41 -18.17
CA GLN A 300 -8.23 -24.30 -18.98
C GLN A 300 -9.72 -23.94 -18.84
N PRO A 301 -10.63 -24.48 -19.61
CA PRO A 301 -12.05 -24.16 -19.50
C PRO A 301 -12.56 -24.23 -18.06
N GLY A 302 -13.25 -23.17 -17.63
CA GLY A 302 -13.72 -22.97 -16.25
C GLY A 302 -12.77 -22.17 -15.35
N SER A 303 -11.50 -21.97 -15.74
CA SER A 303 -10.53 -21.18 -14.96
C SER A 303 -10.82 -19.69 -15.02
N GLU A 304 -10.63 -18.99 -13.90
CA GLU A 304 -10.67 -17.53 -13.84
C GLU A 304 -9.37 -16.90 -14.36
N VAL A 305 -9.51 -15.77 -15.04
CA VAL A 305 -8.41 -14.97 -15.57
C VAL A 305 -8.65 -13.49 -15.27
N PHE A 306 -7.57 -12.72 -15.13
CA PHE A 306 -7.62 -11.33 -14.67
C PHE A 306 -7.06 -10.37 -15.72
N ALA A 307 -7.67 -9.19 -15.81
CA ALA A 307 -7.21 -8.10 -16.67
C ALA A 307 -5.75 -7.73 -16.39
N GLY A 308 -4.98 -7.41 -17.44
CA GLY A 308 -3.57 -7.02 -17.32
C GLY A 308 -2.57 -8.18 -17.25
N THR A 309 -3.03 -9.44 -17.05
CA THR A 309 -2.18 -10.63 -17.10
C THR A 309 -1.80 -10.96 -18.54
N ILE A 310 -0.72 -11.72 -18.76
CA ILE A 310 -0.17 -11.99 -20.09
C ILE A 310 -0.46 -13.45 -20.47
N ASN A 311 -1.15 -13.63 -21.58
CA ASN A 311 -1.42 -14.96 -22.12
C ASN A 311 -0.14 -15.57 -22.72
N GLY A 312 0.12 -16.85 -22.49
CA GLY A 312 1.28 -17.59 -22.96
C GLY A 312 1.09 -18.15 -24.37
N ASP A 313 1.12 -19.46 -24.50
CA ASP A 313 1.31 -20.16 -25.77
C ASP A 313 0.00 -20.50 -26.51
N GLY A 314 -1.14 -20.58 -25.82
CA GLY A 314 -2.43 -20.95 -26.36
C GLY A 314 -3.35 -19.75 -26.61
N ALA A 315 -4.30 -19.85 -27.52
CA ALA A 315 -5.39 -18.89 -27.65
C ALA A 315 -6.49 -19.23 -26.62
N LEU A 316 -7.03 -18.21 -25.96
CA LEU A 316 -8.11 -18.36 -24.98
C LEU A 316 -9.36 -17.64 -25.48
N GLU A 317 -10.51 -18.31 -25.44
CA GLU A 317 -11.82 -17.70 -25.53
C GLU A 317 -12.36 -17.53 -24.11
N VAL A 318 -12.72 -16.29 -23.74
CA VAL A 318 -13.03 -15.90 -22.37
C VAL A 318 -14.38 -15.18 -22.33
N GLU A 319 -15.22 -15.54 -21.36
CA GLU A 319 -16.45 -14.80 -21.03
C GLU A 319 -16.12 -13.71 -20.00
N SER A 320 -16.49 -12.46 -20.28
CA SER A 320 -16.30 -11.35 -19.36
C SER A 320 -17.17 -11.51 -18.12
N THR A 321 -16.55 -11.47 -16.92
CA THR A 321 -17.25 -11.56 -15.64
C THR A 321 -17.45 -10.20 -14.96
N LYS A 322 -16.69 -9.17 -15.38
CA LYS A 322 -16.76 -7.82 -14.82
C LYS A 322 -16.65 -6.75 -15.89
N ALA A 323 -17.23 -5.58 -15.63
CA ALA A 323 -17.01 -4.38 -16.44
C ALA A 323 -15.56 -3.89 -16.31
N ALA A 324 -15.06 -3.14 -17.29
CA ALA A 324 -13.67 -2.66 -17.31
C ALA A 324 -13.29 -1.83 -16.06
N GLU A 325 -14.22 -1.05 -15.52
CA GLU A 325 -14.04 -0.21 -14.32
C GLU A 325 -14.06 -1.00 -13.01
N ASP A 326 -14.57 -2.23 -13.04
CA ASP A 326 -14.71 -3.13 -11.87
C ASP A 326 -13.75 -4.32 -11.90
N THR A 327 -12.85 -4.39 -12.91
CA THR A 327 -11.84 -5.45 -12.97
C THR A 327 -10.95 -5.44 -11.72
N THR A 328 -10.40 -6.59 -11.39
CA THR A 328 -9.46 -6.74 -10.27
C THR A 328 -8.32 -5.73 -10.35
N LEU A 329 -7.75 -5.52 -11.55
CA LEU A 329 -6.73 -4.51 -11.79
C LEU A 329 -7.24 -3.08 -11.53
N ALA A 330 -8.44 -2.72 -11.99
CA ALA A 330 -9.03 -1.40 -11.75
C ALA A 330 -9.24 -1.13 -10.26
N ARG A 331 -9.63 -2.15 -9.50
CA ARG A 331 -9.78 -2.06 -8.02
C ARG A 331 -8.43 -1.92 -7.32
N VAL A 332 -7.40 -2.67 -7.74
CA VAL A 332 -6.02 -2.52 -7.26
C VAL A 332 -5.56 -1.08 -7.44
N ILE A 333 -5.78 -0.51 -8.60
CA ILE A 333 -5.45 0.87 -8.94
C ILE A 333 -6.19 1.84 -8.00
N LYS A 334 -7.51 1.68 -7.87
CA LYS A 334 -8.35 2.52 -7.03
C LYS A 334 -7.94 2.46 -5.56
N MET A 335 -7.55 1.28 -5.07
CA MET A 335 -7.03 1.14 -3.70
C MET A 335 -5.70 1.84 -3.50
N VAL A 336 -4.75 1.71 -4.43
CA VAL A 336 -3.47 2.42 -4.35
C VAL A 336 -3.69 3.93 -4.42
N GLU A 337 -4.64 4.41 -5.21
CA GLU A 337 -5.03 5.82 -5.24
C GLU A 337 -5.66 6.28 -3.92
N GLN A 338 -6.54 5.49 -3.33
CA GLN A 338 -7.21 5.79 -2.05
C GLN A 338 -6.28 5.63 -0.83
N ALA A 339 -5.18 4.86 -0.97
CA ALA A 339 -4.21 4.64 0.08
C ALA A 339 -3.61 5.93 0.66
N HIS A 340 -3.64 7.03 -0.10
CA HIS A 340 -3.15 8.34 0.36
C HIS A 340 -4.11 9.08 1.31
N ALA A 341 -5.35 8.63 1.46
CA ALA A 341 -6.31 9.26 2.37
C ALA A 341 -5.96 9.02 3.85
N LYS A 342 -5.31 7.89 4.19
CA LYS A 342 -4.90 7.55 5.57
C LYS A 342 -3.41 7.84 5.76
N ARG A 343 -3.09 9.02 6.32
CA ARG A 343 -1.72 9.49 6.54
C ARG A 343 -0.93 8.63 7.52
N ALA A 344 0.36 8.45 7.21
CA ALA A 344 1.29 7.77 8.09
C ALA A 344 1.56 8.56 9.39
N PRO A 345 1.77 7.90 10.53
CA PRO A 345 2.18 8.56 11.77
C PRO A 345 3.46 9.40 11.64
N SER A 346 4.42 8.93 10.84
CA SER A 346 5.64 9.69 10.56
C SER A 346 5.37 10.99 9.78
N GLU A 347 4.42 11.02 8.84
CA GLU A 347 4.00 12.25 8.15
C GLU A 347 3.36 13.25 9.10
N GLN A 348 2.47 12.77 9.99
CA GLN A 348 1.83 13.62 11.00
C GLN A 348 2.85 14.21 11.97
N TRP A 349 3.85 13.41 12.35
CA TRP A 349 4.93 13.89 13.22
C TRP A 349 5.77 14.99 12.55
N VAL A 350 6.16 14.79 11.28
CA VAL A 350 6.91 15.80 10.51
C VAL A 350 6.11 17.11 10.38
N GLU A 351 4.80 17.03 10.13
CA GLU A 351 3.93 18.20 10.03
C GLU A 351 3.82 18.94 11.38
N LYS A 352 3.63 18.23 12.49
CA LYS A 352 3.64 18.83 13.84
C LYS A 352 4.97 19.49 14.14
N PHE A 353 6.08 18.81 13.82
CA PHE A 353 7.42 19.35 14.01
C PHE A 353 7.63 20.64 13.21
N ALA A 354 7.31 20.63 11.91
CA ALA A 354 7.47 21.81 11.05
C ALA A 354 6.64 23.01 11.53
N ARG A 355 5.43 22.77 12.04
CA ARG A 355 4.53 23.82 12.59
C ARG A 355 5.12 24.55 13.79
N ILE A 356 5.93 23.88 14.61
CA ILE A 356 6.59 24.47 15.78
C ILE A 356 7.98 25.01 15.41
N TYR A 357 8.72 24.23 14.63
CA TYR A 357 10.10 24.53 14.26
C TYR A 357 10.23 25.81 13.42
N THR A 358 9.37 26.00 12.41
CA THR A 358 9.47 27.15 11.50
C THR A 358 9.27 28.48 12.21
N PRO A 359 8.23 28.71 13.05
CA PRO A 359 8.12 29.93 13.83
C PRO A 359 9.27 30.14 14.84
N ALA A 360 9.73 29.06 15.48
CA ALA A 360 10.86 29.14 16.41
C ALA A 360 12.15 29.57 15.69
N ALA A 361 12.39 29.06 14.50
CA ALA A 361 13.56 29.45 13.70
C ALA A 361 13.49 30.90 13.22
N ILE A 362 12.31 31.40 12.84
CA ILE A 362 12.10 32.82 12.50
C ILE A 362 12.37 33.71 13.72
N ALA A 363 11.84 33.32 14.88
CA ALA A 363 12.09 34.07 16.12
C ALA A 363 13.57 34.09 16.48
N LEU A 364 14.28 32.96 16.30
CA LEU A 364 15.72 32.89 16.53
C LEU A 364 16.50 33.75 15.52
N ALA A 365 16.12 33.76 14.25
CA ALA A 365 16.74 34.59 13.22
C ALA A 365 16.56 36.08 13.55
N LEU A 366 15.37 36.50 13.99
CA LEU A 366 15.11 37.87 14.44
C LEU A 366 15.93 38.23 15.68
N LEU A 367 16.04 37.34 16.65
CA LEU A 367 16.84 37.51 17.86
C LEU A 367 18.32 37.71 17.53
N ILE A 368 18.87 36.87 16.63
CA ILE A 368 20.23 36.95 16.14
C ILE A 368 20.49 38.24 15.37
N PHE A 369 19.52 38.72 14.62
CA PHE A 369 19.62 39.98 13.90
C PHE A 369 19.68 41.19 14.85
N VAL A 370 18.87 41.19 15.91
CA VAL A 370 18.64 42.39 16.76
C VAL A 370 19.57 42.44 17.96
N VAL A 371 19.76 41.34 18.69
CA VAL A 371 20.44 41.34 19.99
C VAL A 371 21.92 41.66 19.90
N PRO A 372 22.74 41.04 19.02
CA PRO A 372 24.17 41.34 19.01
C PRO A 372 24.52 42.78 18.63
N PRO A 373 23.87 43.43 17.63
CA PRO A 373 24.10 44.84 17.35
C PRO A 373 23.70 45.75 18.49
N LEU A 374 22.58 45.48 19.19
CA LEU A 374 22.11 46.32 20.30
C LEU A 374 22.92 46.14 21.58
N VAL A 375 23.32 44.87 21.90
CA VAL A 375 23.97 44.58 23.18
C VAL A 375 25.49 44.71 23.11
N PHE A 376 26.07 44.26 21.98
CA PHE A 376 27.54 44.19 21.81
C PHE A 376 28.09 45.20 20.81
N GLY A 377 27.24 46.10 20.24
CA GLY A 377 27.68 47.10 19.24
C GLY A 377 28.19 46.49 17.95
N ALA A 378 27.79 45.24 17.60
CA ALA A 378 28.24 44.57 16.40
C ALA A 378 27.63 45.21 15.14
N ALA A 379 28.26 45.00 13.99
CA ALA A 379 27.76 45.56 12.72
C ALA A 379 26.40 44.92 12.33
N TRP A 380 25.42 45.76 12.00
CA TRP A 380 24.08 45.34 11.61
C TRP A 380 24.08 44.48 10.34
N SER A 381 24.94 44.80 9.35
CA SER A 381 25.08 44.06 8.11
C SER A 381 25.46 42.61 8.33
N ASP A 382 26.44 42.36 9.18
CA ASP A 382 26.99 41.01 9.42
C ASP A 382 25.96 40.13 10.13
N TRP A 383 25.24 40.65 11.10
CA TRP A 383 24.22 39.89 11.82
C TRP A 383 22.93 39.75 11.05
N PHE A 384 22.60 40.71 10.18
CA PHE A 384 21.52 40.56 9.23
C PHE A 384 21.82 39.42 8.24
N TYR A 385 23.04 39.38 7.68
CA TYR A 385 23.50 38.29 6.82
C TYR A 385 23.39 36.92 7.52
N ARG A 386 23.90 36.78 8.74
CA ARG A 386 23.78 35.55 9.54
C ARG A 386 22.34 35.17 9.81
N ALA A 387 21.47 36.13 10.04
CA ALA A 387 20.04 35.86 10.21
C ALA A 387 19.41 35.35 8.92
N LEU A 388 19.78 35.87 7.76
CA LEU A 388 19.33 35.32 6.46
C LEU A 388 19.83 33.90 6.22
N VAL A 389 21.11 33.61 6.52
CA VAL A 389 21.66 32.25 6.43
C VAL A 389 20.87 31.30 7.33
N LEU A 390 20.59 31.70 8.57
CA LEU A 390 19.79 30.88 9.48
C LEU A 390 18.39 30.66 8.95
N LEU A 391 17.77 31.69 8.37
CA LEU A 391 16.42 31.61 7.80
C LEU A 391 16.35 30.60 6.66
N VAL A 392 17.37 30.55 5.78
CA VAL A 392 17.46 29.61 4.67
C VAL A 392 17.63 28.17 5.17
N ILE A 393 18.58 27.94 6.09
CA ILE A 393 18.84 26.59 6.61
C ILE A 393 17.67 26.08 7.49
N ALA A 394 16.88 26.97 8.03
CA ALA A 394 15.71 26.65 8.83
C ALA A 394 14.55 26.04 8.00
N CYS A 395 14.58 26.14 6.66
CA CYS A 395 13.57 25.50 5.84
C CYS A 395 13.62 23.95 5.99
N PRO A 396 12.55 23.28 6.44
CA PRO A 396 12.58 21.83 6.63
C PRO A 396 12.36 21.03 5.34
N CYS A 397 12.85 21.51 4.15
CA CYS A 397 12.53 20.98 2.82
C CYS A 397 12.82 19.47 2.70
N ALA A 398 14.06 19.05 3.01
CA ALA A 398 14.46 17.64 2.95
C ALA A 398 13.61 16.74 3.88
N LEU A 399 13.20 17.25 5.04
CA LEU A 399 12.40 16.52 6.02
C LEU A 399 10.97 16.29 5.53
N VAL A 400 10.34 17.33 4.99
CA VAL A 400 8.94 17.31 4.51
C VAL A 400 8.78 16.41 3.29
N ILE A 401 9.74 16.40 2.37
CA ILE A 401 9.71 15.60 1.14
C ILE A 401 10.01 14.12 1.39
N SER A 402 10.92 13.83 2.31
CA SER A 402 11.46 12.49 2.55
C SER A 402 10.37 11.46 2.90
N THR A 403 9.44 11.82 3.80
CA THR A 403 8.45 10.87 4.32
C THR A 403 7.41 10.46 3.28
N PRO A 404 6.73 11.37 2.55
CA PRO A 404 5.81 10.99 1.48
C PRO A 404 6.47 10.16 0.40
N VAL A 405 7.69 10.51 -0.05
CA VAL A 405 8.40 9.75 -1.08
C VAL A 405 8.74 8.34 -0.60
N SER A 406 9.12 8.18 0.68
CA SER A 406 9.38 6.86 1.28
C SER A 406 8.12 5.99 1.32
N ILE A 407 6.99 6.55 1.78
CA ILE A 407 5.71 5.85 1.85
C ILE A 407 5.23 5.42 0.47
N VAL A 408 5.29 6.33 -0.52
CA VAL A 408 4.89 6.02 -1.90
C VAL A 408 5.77 4.94 -2.51
N SER A 409 7.07 5.01 -2.29
CA SER A 409 8.01 3.99 -2.77
C SER A 409 7.73 2.63 -2.13
N ALA A 410 7.40 2.60 -0.83
CA ALA A 410 7.03 1.39 -0.12
C ALA A 410 5.70 0.80 -0.63
N LEU A 411 4.67 1.64 -0.84
CA LEU A 411 3.38 1.22 -1.41
C LEU A 411 3.55 0.63 -2.81
N ALA A 412 4.36 1.29 -3.66
CA ALA A 412 4.63 0.81 -5.01
C ALA A 412 5.38 -0.53 -5.02
N ALA A 413 6.33 -0.74 -4.11
CA ALA A 413 7.04 -2.00 -3.96
C ALA A 413 6.11 -3.10 -3.45
N ALA A 414 5.26 -2.81 -2.47
CA ALA A 414 4.28 -3.75 -1.93
C ALA A 414 3.29 -4.21 -3.02
N ALA A 415 2.73 -3.27 -3.78
CA ALA A 415 1.81 -3.59 -4.86
C ALA A 415 2.44 -4.50 -5.93
N ARG A 416 3.71 -4.25 -6.32
CA ARG A 416 4.45 -5.11 -7.24
C ARG A 416 4.72 -6.52 -6.70
N SER A 417 4.75 -6.67 -5.38
CA SER A 417 4.91 -7.96 -4.70
C SER A 417 3.58 -8.65 -4.42
N GLY A 418 2.45 -8.17 -4.98
CA GLY A 418 1.13 -8.71 -4.76
C GLY A 418 0.56 -8.42 -3.35
N VAL A 419 1.08 -7.39 -2.67
CA VAL A 419 0.60 -6.96 -1.35
C VAL A 419 -0.01 -5.56 -1.48
N LEU A 420 -1.32 -5.47 -1.35
CA LEU A 420 -2.06 -4.22 -1.46
C LEU A 420 -2.28 -3.61 -0.08
N ILE A 421 -1.83 -2.38 0.11
CA ILE A 421 -1.89 -1.67 1.39
C ILE A 421 -2.78 -0.44 1.25
N LYS A 422 -3.84 -0.32 2.08
CA LYS A 422 -4.85 0.74 2.01
C LYS A 422 -4.47 2.06 2.70
N GLY A 423 -3.20 2.39 2.80
CA GLY A 423 -2.79 3.69 3.33
C GLY A 423 -1.43 3.73 3.96
N GLY A 424 -0.86 4.93 4.08
CA GLY A 424 0.43 5.17 4.72
C GLY A 424 0.47 4.67 6.17
N LEU A 425 -0.64 4.78 6.90
CA LEU A 425 -0.79 4.20 8.25
C LEU A 425 -0.46 2.71 8.26
N PHE A 426 -0.98 1.96 7.28
CA PHE A 426 -0.83 0.51 7.21
C PHE A 426 0.53 0.06 6.63
N VAL A 427 1.31 0.99 6.08
CA VAL A 427 2.73 0.73 5.76
C VAL A 427 3.57 0.61 7.03
N GLU A 428 3.27 1.42 8.06
CA GLU A 428 4.05 1.47 9.30
C GLU A 428 3.60 0.46 10.37
N LEU A 429 2.31 0.13 10.41
CA LEU A 429 1.74 -0.74 11.45
C LEU A 429 2.38 -2.13 11.53
N PRO A 430 2.66 -2.84 10.39
CA PRO A 430 3.27 -4.17 10.46
C PRO A 430 4.62 -4.20 11.19
N ALA A 431 5.39 -3.10 11.15
CA ALA A 431 6.66 -3.00 11.88
C ALA A 431 6.49 -2.99 13.40
N ARG A 432 5.32 -2.62 13.89
CA ARG A 432 5.01 -2.43 15.32
C ARG A 432 4.22 -3.59 15.91
N LEU A 433 3.85 -4.58 15.10
CA LEU A 433 3.09 -5.74 15.55
C LEU A 433 3.85 -6.52 16.63
N LYS A 434 3.12 -6.93 17.66
CA LYS A 434 3.60 -7.79 18.73
C LYS A 434 3.00 -9.19 18.67
N ALA A 435 1.79 -9.29 18.11
CA ALA A 435 1.10 -10.56 17.93
C ALA A 435 0.40 -10.61 16.58
N ILE A 436 0.23 -11.83 16.05
CA ILE A 436 -0.55 -12.13 14.85
C ILE A 436 -1.53 -13.26 15.19
N ALA A 437 -2.80 -13.03 14.95
CA ALA A 437 -3.84 -14.04 14.98
C ALA A 437 -4.07 -14.54 13.53
N LEU A 438 -4.00 -15.85 13.34
CA LEU A 438 -4.20 -16.51 12.06
C LEU A 438 -5.49 -17.34 12.12
N ASP A 439 -6.38 -17.14 11.16
CA ASP A 439 -7.46 -18.11 10.97
C ASP A 439 -6.89 -19.44 10.46
N LYS A 440 -7.62 -20.54 10.70
CA LYS A 440 -7.25 -21.84 10.16
C LYS A 440 -7.62 -21.95 8.69
N THR A 441 -8.91 -21.83 8.38
CA THR A 441 -9.51 -22.21 7.10
C THR A 441 -9.21 -21.16 6.02
N GLY A 442 -8.64 -21.57 4.89
CA GLY A 442 -8.26 -20.62 3.83
C GLY A 442 -7.02 -19.77 4.15
N THR A 443 -6.47 -19.87 5.37
CA THR A 443 -5.26 -19.15 5.80
C THR A 443 -4.12 -20.13 6.06
N LEU A 444 -4.11 -20.83 7.20
CA LEU A 444 -3.09 -21.85 7.51
C LEU A 444 -3.29 -23.12 6.70
N SER A 445 -4.52 -23.43 6.32
CA SER A 445 -4.88 -24.50 5.42
C SER A 445 -5.39 -23.93 4.10
N ARG A 446 -5.56 -24.79 3.11
CA ARG A 446 -6.04 -24.38 1.78
C ARG A 446 -7.54 -24.07 1.75
N GLY A 447 -8.31 -24.51 2.78
CA GLY A 447 -9.77 -24.45 2.76
C GLY A 447 -10.40 -25.41 1.76
N GLU A 448 -9.61 -26.33 1.21
CA GLU A 448 -10.03 -27.36 0.27
C GLU A 448 -9.88 -28.71 0.95
N PRO A 449 -10.99 -29.32 1.42
CA PRO A 449 -10.94 -30.66 1.98
C PRO A 449 -10.48 -31.67 0.93
N VAL A 450 -9.64 -32.62 1.33
CA VAL A 450 -9.12 -33.69 0.47
C VAL A 450 -9.36 -35.04 1.15
N VAL A 451 -9.74 -36.03 0.38
CA VAL A 451 -9.82 -37.43 0.86
C VAL A 451 -8.41 -37.91 1.20
N GLN A 452 -8.15 -38.15 2.48
CA GLN A 452 -6.85 -38.59 2.98
C GLN A 452 -6.68 -40.10 2.91
N ARG A 453 -7.72 -40.81 3.35
CA ARG A 453 -7.71 -42.29 3.37
C ARG A 453 -9.07 -42.83 2.89
N VAL A 454 -9.01 -43.97 2.25
CA VAL A 454 -10.17 -44.78 1.87
C VAL A 454 -9.99 -46.12 2.57
N LEU A 455 -10.89 -46.47 3.50
CA LEU A 455 -10.81 -47.69 4.27
C LEU A 455 -11.97 -48.64 3.88
N PRO A 456 -11.72 -49.57 2.98
CA PRO A 456 -12.74 -50.56 2.61
C PRO A 456 -12.99 -51.56 3.76
N LEU A 457 -14.26 -51.92 3.94
CA LEU A 457 -14.72 -52.89 4.91
C LEU A 457 -15.53 -53.98 4.17
N ASN A 458 -15.75 -55.11 4.81
CA ASN A 458 -16.64 -56.16 4.31
C ASN A 458 -16.36 -56.61 2.87
N ARG A 459 -15.08 -56.79 2.48
CA ARG A 459 -14.57 -57.20 1.18
C ARG A 459 -14.83 -56.25 0.01
N HIS A 460 -15.15 -55.02 0.29
CA HIS A 460 -15.18 -53.97 -0.75
C HIS A 460 -13.78 -53.50 -1.11
N THR A 461 -13.65 -52.79 -2.27
CA THR A 461 -12.40 -52.18 -2.71
C THR A 461 -12.44 -50.66 -2.54
N GLU A 462 -11.28 -50.01 -2.57
CA GLU A 462 -11.19 -48.56 -2.51
C GLU A 462 -11.89 -47.88 -3.69
N GLU A 463 -11.76 -48.50 -4.90
CA GLU A 463 -12.38 -47.96 -6.10
C GLU A 463 -13.91 -48.06 -6.01
N GLU A 464 -14.47 -49.18 -5.51
CA GLU A 464 -15.93 -49.31 -5.30
C GLU A 464 -16.47 -48.26 -4.33
N LEU A 465 -15.76 -47.97 -3.24
CA LEU A 465 -16.16 -46.98 -2.26
C LEU A 465 -16.16 -45.58 -2.85
N LEU A 466 -15.09 -45.20 -3.57
CA LEU A 466 -15.00 -43.89 -4.21
C LEU A 466 -16.02 -43.75 -5.35
N GLU A 467 -16.27 -44.76 -6.13
CA GLU A 467 -17.28 -44.76 -7.20
C GLU A 467 -18.67 -44.49 -6.62
N ARG A 468 -19.07 -45.24 -5.56
CA ARG A 468 -20.36 -45.08 -4.88
C ARG A 468 -20.50 -43.73 -4.22
N ALA A 469 -19.45 -43.27 -3.50
CA ALA A 469 -19.44 -41.98 -2.85
C ALA A 469 -19.57 -40.84 -3.86
N ALA A 470 -18.79 -40.88 -4.96
CA ALA A 470 -18.85 -39.91 -6.03
C ALA A 470 -20.21 -39.91 -6.75
N ALA A 471 -20.82 -41.10 -6.94
CA ALA A 471 -22.14 -41.23 -7.56
C ALA A 471 -23.24 -40.58 -6.72
N LEU A 472 -23.21 -40.73 -5.37
CA LEU A 472 -24.15 -40.12 -4.43
C LEU A 472 -23.98 -38.61 -4.33
N GLU A 473 -22.76 -38.13 -4.36
CA GLU A 473 -22.40 -36.71 -4.20
C GLU A 473 -22.34 -35.94 -5.54
N ALA A 474 -22.57 -36.60 -6.68
CA ALA A 474 -22.40 -36.02 -8.04
C ALA A 474 -23.20 -34.73 -8.28
N ARG A 475 -24.26 -34.47 -7.52
CA ARG A 475 -25.12 -33.28 -7.63
C ARG A 475 -24.98 -32.30 -6.45
N SER A 476 -24.11 -32.62 -5.49
CA SER A 476 -23.90 -31.81 -4.29
C SER A 476 -22.82 -30.76 -4.56
N THR A 477 -23.07 -29.53 -4.10
CA THR A 477 -22.10 -28.44 -4.11
C THR A 477 -21.30 -28.35 -2.81
N HIS A 478 -21.51 -29.28 -1.88
CA HIS A 478 -20.84 -29.29 -0.59
C HIS A 478 -19.32 -29.50 -0.75
N PRO A 479 -18.47 -28.83 0.06
CA PRO A 479 -17.01 -29.01 -0.02
C PRO A 479 -16.53 -30.46 0.11
N LEU A 480 -17.16 -31.25 0.98
CA LEU A 480 -16.83 -32.67 1.12
C LEU A 480 -17.19 -33.49 -0.14
N ALA A 481 -18.28 -33.14 -0.82
CA ALA A 481 -18.67 -33.76 -2.08
C ALA A 481 -17.64 -33.51 -3.19
N ARG A 482 -17.15 -32.28 -3.28
CA ARG A 482 -16.07 -31.93 -4.21
C ARG A 482 -14.78 -32.69 -3.90
N ALA A 483 -14.45 -32.86 -2.62
CA ALA A 483 -13.29 -33.65 -2.21
C ALA A 483 -13.39 -35.12 -2.71
N VAL A 484 -14.56 -35.74 -2.56
CA VAL A 484 -14.84 -37.08 -3.03
C VAL A 484 -14.78 -37.17 -4.56
N ALA A 485 -15.42 -36.24 -5.26
CA ALA A 485 -15.41 -36.19 -6.73
C ALA A 485 -13.98 -36.00 -7.28
N ASN A 486 -13.17 -35.13 -6.70
CA ASN A 486 -11.78 -34.90 -7.06
C ASN A 486 -10.92 -36.17 -6.81
N ALA A 487 -11.12 -36.84 -5.69
CA ALA A 487 -10.41 -38.08 -5.37
C ALA A 487 -10.74 -39.23 -6.36
N ALA A 488 -12.00 -39.34 -6.77
CA ALA A 488 -12.45 -40.29 -7.80
C ALA A 488 -11.83 -39.96 -9.17
N ALA A 489 -11.89 -38.68 -9.57
CA ALA A 489 -11.33 -38.23 -10.87
C ALA A 489 -9.81 -38.45 -10.95
N THR A 490 -9.05 -38.17 -9.87
CA THR A 490 -7.59 -38.38 -9.81
C THR A 490 -7.22 -39.87 -9.99
N ARG A 491 -8.09 -40.79 -9.58
CA ARG A 491 -7.90 -42.25 -9.76
C ARG A 491 -8.53 -42.76 -11.05
N GLY A 492 -9.02 -41.88 -11.93
CA GLY A 492 -9.62 -42.26 -13.22
C GLY A 492 -11.01 -42.93 -13.10
N ILE A 493 -11.68 -42.77 -11.93
CA ILE A 493 -12.99 -43.35 -11.67
C ILE A 493 -14.07 -42.43 -12.23
N SER A 494 -14.81 -42.85 -13.23
CA SER A 494 -15.96 -42.16 -13.80
C SER A 494 -17.24 -42.64 -13.11
N ALA A 495 -17.78 -41.88 -12.19
CA ALA A 495 -19.03 -42.21 -11.51
C ALA A 495 -20.23 -41.57 -12.23
N HIS A 496 -21.22 -42.38 -12.61
CA HIS A 496 -22.52 -41.87 -13.03
C HIS A 496 -23.34 -41.49 -11.82
N SER A 497 -24.08 -40.38 -11.89
CA SER A 497 -24.92 -39.93 -10.80
C SER A 497 -25.90 -40.99 -10.32
N ALA A 498 -26.02 -41.20 -9.02
CA ALA A 498 -27.02 -42.08 -8.43
C ALA A 498 -28.45 -41.56 -8.75
N ALA A 499 -29.39 -42.50 -8.82
CA ALA A 499 -30.83 -42.16 -8.92
C ALA A 499 -31.45 -42.01 -7.52
N GLU A 500 -32.62 -41.36 -7.44
CA GLU A 500 -33.38 -41.18 -6.20
C GLU A 500 -32.53 -40.63 -5.06
N VAL A 501 -31.73 -39.60 -5.34
CA VAL A 501 -30.85 -39.01 -4.35
C VAL A 501 -31.66 -38.11 -3.39
N GLU A 502 -31.62 -38.44 -2.12
CA GLU A 502 -32.26 -37.68 -1.03
C GLU A 502 -31.19 -37.16 -0.05
N ILE A 503 -31.15 -35.85 0.14
CA ILE A 503 -30.26 -35.21 1.12
C ILE A 503 -30.96 -35.17 2.47
N GLN A 504 -30.34 -35.76 3.49
CA GLN A 504 -30.76 -35.68 4.88
C GLN A 504 -29.95 -34.62 5.60
N GLN A 505 -30.57 -33.47 5.83
CA GLN A 505 -29.91 -32.29 6.38
C GLN A 505 -29.16 -32.59 7.68
N GLY A 506 -27.85 -32.29 7.73
CA GLY A 506 -26.99 -32.52 8.88
C GLY A 506 -26.59 -33.97 9.14
N LYS A 507 -27.01 -34.93 8.30
CA LYS A 507 -26.71 -36.37 8.45
C LYS A 507 -25.93 -36.94 7.28
N GLY A 508 -26.40 -36.73 6.05
CA GLY A 508 -25.78 -37.31 4.87
C GLY A 508 -26.70 -37.35 3.64
N VAL A 509 -26.43 -38.25 2.74
CA VAL A 509 -27.17 -38.45 1.50
C VAL A 509 -27.49 -39.96 1.29
N THR A 510 -28.65 -40.25 0.72
CA THR A 510 -29.05 -41.60 0.30
C THR A 510 -29.38 -41.60 -1.18
N GLY A 511 -29.19 -42.70 -1.87
CA GLY A 511 -29.55 -42.82 -3.28
C GLY A 511 -29.40 -44.24 -3.80
N VAL A 512 -29.92 -44.51 -5.01
CA VAL A 512 -29.86 -45.80 -5.69
C VAL A 512 -28.73 -45.76 -6.71
N PHE A 513 -27.76 -46.65 -6.55
CA PHE A 513 -26.65 -46.85 -7.50
C PHE A 513 -26.57 -48.30 -7.95
N ARG A 514 -26.61 -48.53 -9.26
CA ARG A 514 -26.65 -49.88 -9.86
C ARG A 514 -27.76 -50.79 -9.29
N GLY A 515 -28.90 -50.20 -8.93
CA GLY A 515 -30.05 -50.96 -8.45
C GLY A 515 -30.05 -51.29 -6.95
N GLU A 516 -29.01 -50.89 -6.22
CA GLU A 516 -28.94 -51.00 -4.76
C GLU A 516 -28.99 -49.62 -4.11
N ARG A 517 -29.63 -49.55 -2.91
CA ARG A 517 -29.69 -48.33 -2.13
C ARG A 517 -28.46 -48.21 -1.24
N PHE A 518 -27.74 -47.08 -1.41
CA PHE A 518 -26.58 -46.71 -0.58
C PHE A 518 -26.88 -45.42 0.20
N TRP A 519 -26.15 -45.27 1.27
CA TRP A 519 -26.12 -44.05 2.07
C TRP A 519 -24.67 -43.63 2.29
N LEU A 520 -24.46 -42.33 2.42
CA LEU A 520 -23.19 -41.72 2.76
C LEU A 520 -23.47 -40.63 3.80
N GLY A 521 -22.74 -40.63 4.95
CA GLY A 521 -23.00 -39.71 6.02
C GLY A 521 -21.91 -39.68 7.07
N SER A 522 -22.12 -38.82 8.09
CA SER A 522 -21.19 -38.66 9.22
C SER A 522 -21.11 -39.90 10.11
N HIS A 523 -20.08 -40.01 10.95
CA HIS A 523 -19.96 -41.04 11.98
C HIS A 523 -21.20 -41.13 12.85
N ARG A 524 -21.75 -40.02 13.29
CA ARG A 524 -23.03 -39.96 14.02
C ARG A 524 -24.20 -40.57 13.25
N TYR A 525 -24.26 -40.38 11.91
CA TYR A 525 -25.29 -40.99 11.09
C TYR A 525 -25.16 -42.49 11.01
N LEU A 526 -23.91 -42.99 11.00
CA LEU A 526 -23.63 -44.44 11.10
C LEU A 526 -24.12 -45.01 12.42
N GLU A 527 -23.91 -44.35 13.58
CA GLU A 527 -24.43 -44.76 14.89
C GLU A 527 -25.95 -44.79 14.90
N GLU A 528 -26.61 -43.71 14.42
CA GLU A 528 -28.08 -43.63 14.33
C GLU A 528 -28.69 -44.77 13.49
N ARG A 529 -27.98 -45.30 12.49
CA ARG A 529 -28.42 -46.45 11.68
C ARG A 529 -28.23 -47.79 12.37
N GLY A 530 -27.54 -47.82 13.47
CA GLY A 530 -27.30 -49.06 14.23
C GLY A 530 -26.44 -50.09 13.46
N GLN A 531 -25.65 -49.66 12.47
CA GLN A 531 -24.81 -50.53 11.66
C GLN A 531 -23.34 -50.48 12.12
N GLU A 532 -23.05 -49.77 13.19
CA GLU A 532 -21.71 -49.63 13.71
C GLU A 532 -21.29 -50.88 14.52
N THR A 533 -20.08 -51.36 14.22
CA THR A 533 -19.45 -52.42 15.04
C THR A 533 -18.38 -51.78 15.94
N PRO A 534 -18.03 -52.42 17.10
CA PRO A 534 -16.97 -51.85 17.98
C PRO A 534 -15.65 -51.56 17.24
N GLU A 535 -15.27 -52.38 16.28
CA GLU A 535 -14.06 -52.19 15.49
C GLU A 535 -14.17 -50.95 14.56
N VAL A 536 -15.34 -50.73 13.95
CA VAL A 536 -15.58 -49.58 13.08
C VAL A 536 -15.61 -48.30 13.91
N HIS A 537 -16.25 -48.34 15.07
CA HIS A 537 -16.29 -47.23 16.03
C HIS A 537 -14.89 -46.80 16.48
N GLU A 538 -14.07 -47.74 16.94
CA GLU A 538 -12.70 -47.48 17.40
C GLU A 538 -11.86 -46.84 16.28
N ARG A 539 -12.00 -47.32 15.04
CA ARG A 539 -11.29 -46.79 13.87
C ARG A 539 -11.78 -45.39 13.51
N ALA A 540 -13.09 -45.16 13.51
CA ALA A 540 -13.69 -43.85 13.23
C ALA A 540 -13.24 -42.79 14.28
N GLU A 541 -13.33 -43.15 15.58
CA GLU A 541 -12.84 -42.29 16.65
C GLU A 541 -11.32 -42.03 16.57
N ALA A 542 -10.53 -43.03 16.15
CA ALA A 542 -9.09 -42.85 15.98
C ALA A 542 -8.81 -41.78 14.90
N PHE A 543 -9.51 -41.83 13.77
CA PHE A 543 -9.37 -40.81 12.71
C PHE A 543 -9.89 -39.43 13.14
N GLU A 544 -11.00 -39.38 13.88
CA GLU A 544 -11.52 -38.12 14.42
C GLU A 544 -10.56 -37.52 15.45
N ARG A 545 -9.88 -38.35 16.26
CA ARG A 545 -8.79 -37.91 17.15
C ARG A 545 -7.55 -37.41 16.40
N GLU A 546 -7.31 -37.90 15.18
CA GLU A 546 -6.28 -37.36 14.26
C GLU A 546 -6.72 -36.04 13.59
N GLY A 547 -7.94 -35.56 13.85
CA GLY A 547 -8.46 -34.32 13.28
C GLY A 547 -9.06 -34.48 11.88
N GLN A 548 -9.42 -35.70 11.48
CA GLN A 548 -10.03 -35.97 10.20
C GLN A 548 -11.54 -36.05 10.32
N THR A 549 -12.26 -35.57 9.31
CA THR A 549 -13.72 -35.78 9.21
C THR A 549 -13.95 -37.18 8.65
N VAL A 550 -14.66 -38.01 9.42
CA VAL A 550 -15.02 -39.37 8.99
C VAL A 550 -16.36 -39.34 8.28
N VAL A 551 -16.37 -39.89 7.06
CA VAL A 551 -17.57 -40.12 6.23
C VAL A 551 -17.72 -41.60 6.01
N ALA A 552 -18.81 -42.17 6.52
CA ALA A 552 -19.14 -43.58 6.34
C ALA A 552 -20.01 -43.76 5.10
N ILE A 553 -19.78 -44.86 4.39
CA ILE A 553 -20.61 -45.29 3.28
C ILE A 553 -21.11 -46.72 3.55
N GLY A 554 -22.39 -46.95 3.32
CA GLY A 554 -23.00 -48.26 3.51
C GLY A 554 -24.24 -48.47 2.67
N ASN A 555 -24.79 -49.67 2.77
CA ASN A 555 -26.10 -50.04 2.21
C ASN A 555 -27.08 -50.41 3.34
N ASP A 556 -28.24 -50.93 3.03
CA ASP A 556 -29.23 -51.34 4.04
C ASP A 556 -28.78 -52.58 4.86
N ARG A 557 -27.69 -53.25 4.49
CA ARG A 557 -27.24 -54.47 5.14
C ARG A 557 -26.00 -54.28 6.01
N HIS A 558 -25.07 -53.45 5.58
CA HIS A 558 -23.76 -53.27 6.26
C HIS A 558 -23.05 -52.00 5.82
N VAL A 559 -22.08 -51.60 6.60
CA VAL A 559 -21.12 -50.53 6.25
C VAL A 559 -20.13 -51.06 5.20
N CYS A 560 -20.01 -50.36 4.08
CA CYS A 560 -19.08 -50.70 3.01
C CYS A 560 -17.66 -50.21 3.30
N GLY A 561 -17.53 -49.08 3.99
CA GLY A 561 -16.23 -48.52 4.38
C GLY A 561 -16.32 -47.10 4.91
N LEU A 562 -15.15 -46.55 5.24
CA LEU A 562 -14.96 -45.20 5.73
C LEU A 562 -14.07 -44.38 4.78
N LEU A 563 -14.41 -43.13 4.61
CA LEU A 563 -13.57 -42.14 3.95
C LEU A 563 -13.12 -41.12 5.02
N THR A 564 -11.87 -40.79 5.05
CA THR A 564 -11.41 -39.67 5.92
C THR A 564 -11.07 -38.47 5.04
N ILE A 565 -11.60 -37.34 5.43
CA ILE A 565 -11.45 -36.09 4.72
C ILE A 565 -10.88 -35.05 5.69
N ALA A 566 -9.82 -34.39 5.28
CA ALA A 566 -9.22 -33.31 6.09
C ALA A 566 -8.80 -32.16 5.19
N ASP A 567 -8.84 -30.97 5.76
CA ASP A 567 -8.23 -29.80 5.17
C ASP A 567 -6.72 -29.84 5.41
N THR A 568 -5.95 -29.63 4.37
CA THR A 568 -4.49 -29.79 4.43
C THR A 568 -3.82 -28.49 4.82
N VAL A 569 -2.94 -28.56 5.82
CA VAL A 569 -2.07 -27.44 6.20
C VAL A 569 -1.15 -27.08 5.02
N ARG A 570 -0.98 -25.80 4.74
CA ARG A 570 -0.08 -25.36 3.68
C ARG A 570 1.36 -25.78 3.98
N PRO A 571 2.11 -26.29 2.99
CA PRO A 571 3.50 -26.72 3.19
C PRO A 571 4.39 -25.63 3.78
N GLU A 572 4.14 -24.38 3.38
CA GLU A 572 4.88 -23.20 3.82
C GLU A 572 4.47 -22.66 5.22
N ALA A 573 3.38 -23.17 5.82
CA ALA A 573 2.85 -22.63 7.08
C ALA A 573 3.90 -22.62 8.21
N ARG A 574 4.65 -23.72 8.37
CA ARG A 574 5.67 -23.83 9.40
C ARG A 574 6.84 -22.87 9.18
N SER A 575 7.28 -22.72 7.94
CA SER A 575 8.36 -21.79 7.58
C SER A 575 7.92 -20.33 7.71
N ALA A 576 6.67 -20.02 7.35
CA ALA A 576 6.10 -18.69 7.54
C ALA A 576 5.98 -18.30 9.02
N VAL A 577 5.48 -19.21 9.88
CA VAL A 577 5.39 -18.98 11.33
C VAL A 577 6.79 -18.79 11.93
N LYS A 578 7.76 -19.57 11.52
CA LYS A 578 9.15 -19.39 11.94
C LYS A 578 9.69 -18.02 11.51
N ALA A 579 9.53 -17.67 10.25
CA ALA A 579 9.99 -16.38 9.71
C ALA A 579 9.30 -15.18 10.38
N LEU A 580 8.02 -15.28 10.78
CA LEU A 580 7.34 -14.27 11.59
C LEU A 580 7.98 -14.10 12.97
N ARG A 581 8.35 -15.20 13.63
CA ARG A 581 9.07 -15.14 14.93
C ARG A 581 10.46 -14.55 14.77
N ASP A 582 11.20 -14.96 13.75
CA ASP A 582 12.52 -14.40 13.41
C ASP A 582 12.42 -12.90 13.08
N ALA A 583 11.31 -12.48 12.46
CA ALA A 583 10.94 -11.08 12.30
C ALA A 583 10.47 -10.41 13.61
N GLY A 584 10.58 -11.05 14.78
CA GLY A 584 10.31 -10.49 16.10
C GLY A 584 8.82 -10.37 16.45
N ILE A 585 7.94 -11.14 15.84
CA ILE A 585 6.55 -11.33 16.27
C ILE A 585 6.55 -12.40 17.35
N ALA A 586 6.43 -11.99 18.62
CA ALA A 586 6.56 -12.90 19.75
C ALA A 586 5.40 -13.90 19.87
N HIS A 587 4.19 -13.48 19.49
CA HIS A 587 2.96 -14.24 19.68
C HIS A 587 2.28 -14.51 18.36
N VAL A 588 2.23 -15.79 17.95
CA VAL A 588 1.45 -16.28 16.81
C VAL A 588 0.36 -17.18 17.35
N VAL A 589 -0.89 -16.78 17.16
CA VAL A 589 -2.09 -17.42 17.75
C VAL A 589 -2.96 -17.97 16.61
N MET A 590 -3.40 -19.22 16.71
CA MET A 590 -4.38 -19.76 15.77
C MET A 590 -5.80 -19.60 16.35
N LEU A 591 -6.74 -19.13 15.52
CA LEU A 591 -8.17 -19.06 15.83
C LEU A 591 -8.91 -20.02 14.92
N THR A 592 -9.79 -20.86 15.47
CA THR A 592 -10.59 -21.83 14.69
C THR A 592 -11.90 -22.19 15.37
N GLY A 593 -12.90 -22.53 14.57
CA GLY A 593 -14.14 -23.15 15.04
C GLY A 593 -14.03 -24.65 15.27
N ASP A 594 -12.94 -25.29 14.89
CA ASP A 594 -12.73 -26.72 15.05
C ASP A 594 -12.66 -27.13 16.54
N ASN A 595 -12.86 -28.41 16.78
CA ASN A 595 -12.65 -28.99 18.09
C ASN A 595 -11.17 -28.88 18.52
N ARG A 596 -10.94 -28.96 19.83
CA ARG A 596 -9.63 -28.74 20.43
C ARG A 596 -8.55 -29.67 19.86
N THR A 597 -8.84 -30.94 19.66
CA THR A 597 -7.87 -31.96 19.23
C THR A 597 -7.39 -31.69 17.80
N THR A 598 -8.30 -31.40 16.89
CA THR A 598 -7.99 -31.01 15.52
C THR A 598 -7.16 -29.74 15.49
N ALA A 599 -7.54 -28.74 16.27
CA ALA A 599 -6.85 -27.46 16.34
C ALA A 599 -5.41 -27.62 16.86
N GLU A 600 -5.18 -28.38 17.91
CA GLU A 600 -3.84 -28.66 18.46
C GLU A 600 -2.94 -29.42 17.46
N THR A 601 -3.52 -30.36 16.72
CA THR A 601 -2.79 -31.12 15.67
C THR A 601 -2.29 -30.18 14.56
N ILE A 602 -3.18 -29.34 14.02
CA ILE A 602 -2.84 -28.37 12.95
C ILE A 602 -1.83 -27.34 13.45
N ALA A 603 -2.02 -26.82 14.66
CA ALA A 603 -1.11 -25.86 15.26
C ALA A 603 0.31 -26.44 15.43
N THR A 604 0.41 -27.70 15.86
CA THR A 604 1.70 -28.41 15.99
C THR A 604 2.40 -28.57 14.63
N GLN A 605 1.65 -28.91 13.57
CA GLN A 605 2.17 -28.98 12.21
C GLN A 605 2.68 -27.62 11.72
N ALA A 606 1.92 -26.54 11.98
CA ALA A 606 2.28 -25.17 11.63
C ALA A 606 3.36 -24.55 12.58
N GLY A 607 3.69 -25.23 13.68
CA GLY A 607 4.64 -24.71 14.69
C GLY A 607 4.06 -23.61 15.57
N ILE A 608 2.72 -23.54 15.73
CA ILE A 608 2.03 -22.56 16.57
C ILE A 608 1.79 -23.18 17.94
N THR A 609 2.03 -22.40 19.01
CA THR A 609 1.92 -22.87 20.40
C THR A 609 0.66 -22.34 21.11
N GLU A 610 0.06 -21.26 20.63
CA GLU A 610 -1.13 -20.66 21.22
C GLU A 610 -2.33 -20.87 20.29
N VAL A 611 -3.36 -21.59 20.79
CA VAL A 611 -4.54 -21.98 20.01
C VAL A 611 -5.80 -21.58 20.78
N LYS A 612 -6.79 -21.10 20.04
CA LYS A 612 -8.15 -20.91 20.51
C LYS A 612 -9.07 -21.65 19.57
N SER A 613 -9.64 -22.73 20.06
CA SER A 613 -10.55 -23.64 19.38
C SER A 613 -12.01 -23.41 19.75
N GLU A 614 -12.93 -24.05 19.03
CA GLU A 614 -14.39 -24.05 19.27
C GLU A 614 -15.00 -22.66 19.28
N LEU A 615 -14.45 -21.73 18.45
CA LEU A 615 -14.90 -20.37 18.37
C LEU A 615 -16.02 -20.20 17.35
N LEU A 616 -17.13 -19.66 17.77
CA LEU A 616 -18.12 -19.08 16.85
C LEU A 616 -17.58 -17.78 16.24
N PRO A 617 -18.14 -17.28 15.12
CA PRO A 617 -17.69 -16.03 14.51
C PRO A 617 -17.65 -14.84 15.50
N GLU A 618 -18.61 -14.74 16.39
CA GLU A 618 -18.69 -13.72 17.45
C GLU A 618 -17.56 -13.89 18.48
N ASP A 619 -17.23 -15.14 18.84
CA ASP A 619 -16.16 -15.46 19.78
C ASP A 619 -14.79 -15.10 19.21
N LYS A 620 -14.58 -15.23 17.88
CA LYS A 620 -13.37 -14.75 17.21
C LYS A 620 -13.16 -13.25 17.42
N VAL A 621 -14.22 -12.45 17.30
CA VAL A 621 -14.17 -10.99 17.54
C VAL A 621 -13.75 -10.68 18.98
N VAL A 622 -14.33 -11.38 19.95
CA VAL A 622 -14.00 -11.24 21.37
C VAL A 622 -12.56 -11.69 21.64
N ALA A 623 -12.13 -12.79 21.03
CA ALA A 623 -10.78 -13.32 21.17
C ALA A 623 -9.73 -12.33 20.64
N VAL A 624 -9.95 -11.76 19.45
CA VAL A 624 -9.08 -10.71 18.88
C VAL A 624 -9.07 -9.48 19.77
N GLY A 625 -10.22 -9.03 20.29
CA GLY A 625 -10.30 -7.91 21.23
C GLY A 625 -9.41 -8.12 22.46
N LYS A 626 -9.47 -9.31 23.08
CA LYS A 626 -8.61 -9.67 24.22
C LYS A 626 -7.13 -9.69 23.87
N LEU A 627 -6.77 -10.13 22.64
CA LEU A 627 -5.38 -10.08 22.17
C LEU A 627 -4.91 -8.62 22.01
N VAL A 628 -5.75 -7.74 21.47
CA VAL A 628 -5.44 -6.30 21.34
C VAL A 628 -5.26 -5.66 22.71
N GLU A 629 -6.13 -5.96 23.68
CA GLU A 629 -6.00 -5.46 25.06
C GLU A 629 -4.69 -5.94 25.72
N ARG A 630 -4.30 -7.19 25.48
CA ARG A 630 -3.12 -7.80 26.08
C ARG A 630 -1.80 -7.34 25.45
N TYR A 631 -1.76 -7.25 24.12
CA TYR A 631 -0.51 -7.02 23.37
C TYR A 631 -0.42 -5.62 22.74
N GLY A 632 -1.52 -4.88 22.66
CA GLY A 632 -1.62 -3.53 22.11
C GLY A 632 -1.70 -3.49 20.58
N SER A 633 -0.75 -4.11 19.86
CA SER A 633 -0.71 -4.11 18.40
C SER A 633 -0.80 -5.54 17.87
N VAL A 634 -1.93 -5.89 17.27
CA VAL A 634 -2.28 -7.24 16.81
C VAL A 634 -2.80 -7.19 15.39
N ALA A 635 -2.27 -8.06 14.51
CA ALA A 635 -2.87 -8.32 13.22
C ALA A 635 -3.82 -9.52 13.29
N MET A 636 -4.95 -9.48 12.57
CA MET A 636 -5.79 -10.62 12.25
C MET A 636 -5.68 -10.93 10.77
N VAL A 637 -5.35 -12.18 10.46
CA VAL A 637 -5.23 -12.70 9.09
C VAL A 637 -6.31 -13.74 8.84
N GLY A 638 -7.07 -13.57 7.77
CA GLY A 638 -8.18 -14.45 7.40
C GLY A 638 -8.51 -14.38 5.91
N ASP A 639 -9.59 -15.02 5.49
CA ASP A 639 -10.06 -15.03 4.09
C ASP A 639 -10.76 -13.73 3.65
N GLY A 640 -11.05 -12.84 4.59
CA GLY A 640 -11.69 -11.56 4.31
C GLY A 640 -13.21 -11.60 4.18
N VAL A 641 -13.84 -12.75 4.21
CA VAL A 641 -15.30 -12.90 4.12
C VAL A 641 -15.89 -13.24 5.48
N ASN A 642 -15.53 -14.39 6.03
CA ASN A 642 -16.04 -14.86 7.32
C ASN A 642 -15.39 -14.14 8.51
N ASP A 643 -14.14 -13.75 8.36
CA ASP A 643 -13.32 -13.12 9.40
C ASP A 643 -13.37 -11.59 9.39
N ALA A 644 -14.13 -10.97 8.47
CA ALA A 644 -14.24 -9.52 8.34
C ALA A 644 -14.52 -8.79 9.67
N PRO A 645 -15.45 -9.25 10.54
CA PRO A 645 -15.68 -8.62 11.84
C PRO A 645 -14.50 -8.74 12.80
N ALA A 646 -13.80 -9.89 12.78
CA ALA A 646 -12.61 -10.12 13.61
C ALA A 646 -11.42 -9.26 13.12
N MET A 647 -11.23 -9.15 11.79
CA MET A 647 -10.23 -8.26 11.19
C MET A 647 -10.50 -6.79 11.54
N ALA A 648 -11.75 -6.35 11.47
CA ALA A 648 -12.13 -4.98 11.86
C ALA A 648 -11.89 -4.67 13.34
N ARG A 649 -11.86 -5.68 14.21
CA ARG A 649 -11.57 -5.54 15.65
C ARG A 649 -10.07 -5.51 15.95
N ALA A 650 -9.23 -6.04 15.06
CA ALA A 650 -7.78 -6.04 15.18
C ALA A 650 -7.19 -4.63 15.01
N THR A 651 -5.91 -4.45 15.36
CA THR A 651 -5.16 -3.23 15.02
C THR A 651 -4.89 -3.16 13.52
N LEU A 652 -4.77 -4.33 12.86
CA LEU A 652 -4.52 -4.48 11.44
C LEU A 652 -5.24 -5.72 10.91
N GLY A 653 -6.13 -5.55 9.95
CA GLY A 653 -6.79 -6.63 9.23
C GLY A 653 -6.05 -6.98 7.94
N ILE A 654 -5.72 -8.26 7.75
CA ILE A 654 -5.01 -8.76 6.56
C ILE A 654 -5.85 -9.86 5.92
N ALA A 655 -6.25 -9.69 4.66
CA ALA A 655 -6.93 -10.74 3.88
C ALA A 655 -5.94 -11.50 3.01
N MET A 656 -6.12 -12.83 2.92
CA MET A 656 -5.37 -13.71 2.02
C MET A 656 -6.21 -14.09 0.80
N GLY A 657 -5.55 -14.44 -0.32
CA GLY A 657 -6.22 -14.91 -1.53
C GLY A 657 -7.16 -13.89 -2.17
N ALA A 658 -6.88 -12.61 -1.98
CA ALA A 658 -7.82 -11.54 -2.32
C ALA A 658 -8.06 -11.35 -3.83
N ALA A 659 -7.24 -11.96 -4.71
CA ALA A 659 -7.37 -11.80 -6.17
C ALA A 659 -8.75 -12.22 -6.72
N GLY A 660 -9.39 -13.23 -6.09
CA GLY A 660 -10.72 -13.71 -6.48
C GLY A 660 -11.88 -13.19 -5.60
N SER A 661 -11.62 -12.35 -4.57
CA SER A 661 -12.63 -11.94 -3.60
C SER A 661 -12.71 -10.42 -3.44
N ASP A 662 -13.74 -9.84 -4.04
CA ASP A 662 -14.00 -8.41 -3.92
C ASP A 662 -14.27 -8.00 -2.45
N ALA A 663 -14.97 -8.85 -1.70
CA ALA A 663 -15.27 -8.63 -0.29
C ALA A 663 -13.99 -8.60 0.58
N ALA A 664 -13.04 -9.52 0.34
CA ALA A 664 -11.76 -9.54 1.02
C ALA A 664 -10.95 -8.27 0.74
N ILE A 665 -10.95 -7.83 -0.52
CA ILE A 665 -10.31 -6.59 -0.94
C ILE A 665 -10.94 -5.39 -0.22
N GLU A 666 -12.26 -5.33 -0.05
CA GLU A 666 -12.94 -4.18 0.56
C GLU A 666 -12.80 -4.12 2.08
N THR A 667 -12.78 -5.24 2.76
CA THR A 667 -12.84 -5.32 4.23
C THR A 667 -11.49 -5.19 4.92
N ALA A 668 -10.42 -5.73 4.32
CA ALA A 668 -9.09 -5.73 4.93
C ALA A 668 -8.37 -4.37 4.79
N ASP A 669 -7.46 -4.07 5.71
CA ASP A 669 -6.53 -2.93 5.61
C ASP A 669 -5.34 -3.25 4.67
N ILE A 670 -4.95 -4.52 4.61
CA ILE A 670 -3.95 -5.07 3.69
C ILE A 670 -4.54 -6.32 3.04
N ALA A 671 -4.42 -6.42 1.72
CA ALA A 671 -4.87 -7.58 0.95
C ALA A 671 -3.66 -8.25 0.28
N LEU A 672 -3.47 -9.54 0.56
CA LEU A 672 -2.52 -10.39 -0.14
C LEU A 672 -3.23 -10.97 -1.35
N MET A 673 -2.71 -10.68 -2.55
CA MET A 673 -3.34 -11.10 -3.80
C MET A 673 -3.20 -12.61 -4.04
N THR A 674 -2.27 -13.25 -3.35
CA THR A 674 -2.02 -14.69 -3.40
C THR A 674 -2.25 -15.32 -2.05
N ASP A 675 -2.36 -16.64 -2.08
CA ASP A 675 -2.47 -17.48 -0.88
C ASP A 675 -1.11 -17.84 -0.24
N ASP A 676 -0.07 -17.06 -0.53
CA ASP A 676 1.29 -17.27 -0.02
C ASP A 676 1.47 -16.68 1.38
N LEU A 677 1.58 -17.55 2.39
CA LEU A 677 1.84 -17.15 3.78
C LEU A 677 3.18 -16.45 3.99
N LEU A 678 4.18 -16.67 3.09
CA LEU A 678 5.50 -16.03 3.19
C LEU A 678 5.43 -14.52 2.90
N LYS A 679 4.34 -14.03 2.34
CA LYS A 679 4.08 -12.59 2.20
C LYS A 679 3.89 -11.89 3.55
N LEU A 680 3.49 -12.59 4.61
CA LEU A 680 3.33 -12.00 5.95
C LEU A 680 4.67 -11.59 6.58
N PRO A 681 5.69 -12.48 6.72
CA PRO A 681 7.00 -12.06 7.19
C PRO A 681 7.67 -11.06 6.25
N TRP A 682 7.48 -11.16 4.93
CA TRP A 682 7.94 -10.17 3.97
C TRP A 682 7.35 -8.78 4.28
N LEU A 683 6.04 -8.69 4.52
CA LEU A 683 5.34 -7.44 4.86
C LEU A 683 5.92 -6.80 6.13
N VAL A 684 6.15 -7.57 7.19
CA VAL A 684 6.75 -7.08 8.44
C VAL A 684 8.15 -6.54 8.20
N HIS A 685 8.96 -7.25 7.43
CA HIS A 685 10.32 -6.82 7.08
C HIS A 685 10.32 -5.55 6.23
N HIS A 686 9.47 -5.50 5.19
CA HIS A 686 9.30 -4.34 4.31
C HIS A 686 8.89 -3.08 5.08
N SER A 687 7.94 -3.23 6.00
CA SER A 687 7.50 -2.16 6.90
C SER A 687 8.64 -1.64 7.79
N ARG A 688 9.43 -2.53 8.40
CA ARG A 688 10.60 -2.15 9.22
C ARG A 688 11.68 -1.45 8.41
N ARG A 689 11.97 -1.95 7.22
CA ARG A 689 12.92 -1.30 6.29
C ARG A 689 12.45 0.10 5.92
N THR A 690 11.16 0.26 5.66
CA THR A 690 10.56 1.57 5.35
C THR A 690 10.74 2.54 6.53
N LEU A 691 10.42 2.14 7.75
CA LEU A 691 10.63 2.97 8.94
C LEU A 691 12.12 3.27 9.19
N ALA A 692 13.01 2.32 8.92
CA ALA A 692 14.46 2.54 9.04
C ALA A 692 14.93 3.62 8.06
N VAL A 693 14.51 3.56 6.80
CA VAL A 693 14.82 4.58 5.78
C VAL A 693 14.27 5.94 6.18
N ILE A 694 13.01 6.02 6.65
CA ILE A 694 12.42 7.28 7.13
C ILE A 694 13.24 7.86 8.29
N ARG A 695 13.61 7.04 9.27
CA ARG A 695 14.44 7.49 10.41
C ARG A 695 15.82 7.97 9.97
N GLN A 696 16.48 7.22 9.06
CA GLN A 696 17.77 7.63 8.49
C GLN A 696 17.67 9.01 7.82
N ASN A 697 16.65 9.20 7.01
CA ASN A 697 16.42 10.45 6.29
C ASN A 697 16.17 11.62 7.25
N ILE A 698 15.32 11.42 8.26
CA ILE A 698 15.03 12.43 9.30
C ILE A 698 16.31 12.80 10.06
N THR A 699 17.05 11.80 10.54
CA THR A 699 18.29 12.02 11.30
C THR A 699 19.33 12.74 10.45
N PHE A 700 19.51 12.33 9.20
CA PHE A 700 20.46 12.96 8.28
C PHE A 700 20.09 14.43 8.00
N ALA A 701 18.81 14.70 7.65
CA ALA A 701 18.34 16.06 7.39
C ALA A 701 18.52 16.99 8.61
N LEU A 702 18.19 16.51 9.81
CA LEU A 702 18.38 17.29 11.05
C LEU A 702 19.87 17.50 11.40
N SER A 703 20.71 16.50 11.15
CA SER A 703 22.16 16.60 11.40
C SER A 703 22.82 17.66 10.51
N VAL A 704 22.47 17.69 9.21
CA VAL A 704 22.96 18.73 8.28
C VAL A 704 22.53 20.12 8.77
N LYS A 705 21.27 20.29 9.18
CA LYS A 705 20.77 21.57 9.70
C LYS A 705 21.50 22.00 10.97
N ALA A 706 21.67 21.10 11.93
CA ALA A 706 22.38 21.37 13.16
C ALA A 706 23.84 21.82 12.88
N ALA A 707 24.53 21.14 11.95
CA ALA A 707 25.87 21.52 11.56
C ALA A 707 25.92 22.93 10.95
N PHE A 708 24.99 23.27 10.06
CA PHE A 708 24.96 24.61 9.46
C PHE A 708 24.55 25.70 10.45
N VAL A 709 23.70 25.42 11.42
CA VAL A 709 23.41 26.36 12.52
C VAL A 709 24.70 26.68 13.27
N VAL A 710 25.51 25.69 13.63
CA VAL A 710 26.80 25.91 14.31
C VAL A 710 27.76 26.71 13.44
N LEU A 711 27.87 26.38 12.15
CA LEU A 711 28.71 27.12 11.19
C LEU A 711 28.26 28.58 11.02
N THR A 712 26.95 28.85 11.08
CA THR A 712 26.39 30.21 11.03
C THR A 712 26.82 31.04 12.25
N PHE A 713 26.75 30.45 13.44
CA PHE A 713 27.25 31.14 14.66
C PHE A 713 28.75 31.35 14.64
N ALA A 714 29.51 30.41 14.07
CA ALA A 714 30.95 30.54 13.88
C ALA A 714 31.32 31.59 12.80
N GLY A 715 30.35 32.11 12.03
CA GLY A 715 30.59 33.10 10.96
C GLY A 715 31.22 32.53 9.70
N VAL A 716 31.19 31.22 9.50
CA VAL A 716 31.79 30.49 8.34
C VAL A 716 30.74 30.14 7.28
N ALA A 717 29.48 30.03 7.67
CA ALA A 717 28.42 29.65 6.75
C ALA A 717 28.06 30.77 5.77
N THR A 718 28.00 30.44 4.48
CA THR A 718 27.51 31.34 3.42
C THR A 718 26.06 31.00 3.05
N LEU A 719 25.32 31.96 2.52
CA LEU A 719 23.92 31.79 2.14
C LEU A 719 23.79 30.76 1.00
N TRP A 720 24.63 30.84 0.00
CA TRP A 720 24.66 29.86 -1.09
C TRP A 720 25.08 28.45 -0.62
N GLY A 721 26.03 28.36 0.32
CA GLY A 721 26.45 27.10 0.92
C GLY A 721 25.33 26.44 1.74
N ALA A 722 24.56 27.23 2.49
CA ALA A 722 23.41 26.73 3.25
C ALA A 722 22.33 26.11 2.33
N ILE A 723 21.97 26.79 1.24
CA ILE A 723 20.97 26.25 0.30
C ILE A 723 21.52 25.08 -0.52
N ALA A 724 22.78 25.12 -0.92
CA ALA A 724 23.41 24.00 -1.63
C ALA A 724 23.42 22.73 -0.77
N ALA A 725 23.68 22.86 0.53
CA ALA A 725 23.60 21.76 1.48
C ALA A 725 22.17 21.24 1.65
N ASP A 726 21.16 22.13 1.73
CA ASP A 726 19.74 21.73 1.86
C ASP A 726 19.24 21.01 0.60
N VAL A 727 19.60 21.52 -0.60
CA VAL A 727 19.28 20.87 -1.89
C VAL A 727 19.99 19.51 -2.00
N GLY A 728 21.28 19.45 -1.64
CA GLY A 728 22.05 18.21 -1.60
C GLY A 728 21.45 17.18 -0.63
N ALA A 729 21.07 17.62 0.57
CA ALA A 729 20.40 16.77 1.54
C ALA A 729 19.04 16.27 1.02
N SER A 730 18.25 17.12 0.38
CA SER A 730 16.99 16.75 -0.25
C SER A 730 17.17 15.69 -1.33
N LEU A 731 18.17 15.82 -2.18
CA LEU A 731 18.47 14.83 -3.21
C LEU A 731 18.90 13.48 -2.63
N LEU A 732 19.74 13.49 -1.58
CA LEU A 732 20.22 12.29 -0.93
C LEU A 732 19.08 11.54 -0.20
N VAL A 733 18.20 12.24 0.54
CA VAL A 733 17.07 11.59 1.23
C VAL A 733 16.05 11.02 0.24
N VAL A 734 15.81 11.70 -0.89
CA VAL A 734 14.95 11.19 -1.96
C VAL A 734 15.56 9.94 -2.60
N THR A 735 16.85 9.97 -2.92
CA THR A 735 17.56 8.81 -3.50
C THR A 735 17.51 7.62 -2.53
N ASN A 736 17.71 7.86 -1.22
CA ASN A 736 17.60 6.83 -0.20
C ASN A 736 16.19 6.27 -0.11
N ALA A 737 15.14 7.12 -0.21
CA ALA A 737 13.74 6.70 -0.23
C ALA A 737 13.41 5.84 -1.45
N LEU A 738 13.93 6.18 -2.64
CA LEU A 738 13.72 5.41 -3.87
C LEU A 738 14.35 4.00 -3.84
N ARG A 739 15.29 3.72 -2.93
CA ARG A 739 15.83 2.37 -2.70
C ARG A 739 14.76 1.38 -2.23
N LEU A 740 13.65 1.88 -1.68
CA LEU A 740 12.50 1.04 -1.30
C LEU A 740 11.78 0.44 -2.51
N LEU A 741 11.94 1.01 -3.71
CA LEU A 741 11.40 0.45 -4.95
C LEU A 741 12.11 -0.83 -5.41
N SER A 742 13.33 -1.08 -4.94
CA SER A 742 14.10 -2.27 -5.32
C SER A 742 13.63 -3.47 -4.50
N PRO A 743 13.30 -4.60 -5.13
CA PRO A 743 12.95 -5.84 -4.43
C PRO A 743 14.21 -6.42 -3.78
N ALA A 744 14.43 -6.07 -2.52
CA ALA A 744 15.55 -6.59 -1.78
C ALA A 744 15.07 -7.64 -0.78
N TRP A 745 14.49 -8.75 -1.20
CA TRP A 745 14.26 -9.92 -0.30
C TRP A 745 13.28 -10.99 -0.86
N GLY A 746 13.10 -11.11 -2.14
CA GLY A 746 12.32 -12.20 -2.73
C GLY A 746 13.19 -13.35 -3.26
N SER A 747 14.46 -13.09 -3.56
CA SER A 747 15.36 -14.07 -4.18
C SER A 747 16.04 -15.02 -3.19
N GLU A 748 16.30 -14.59 -1.95
CA GLU A 748 17.03 -15.44 -1.00
C GLU A 748 16.16 -16.52 -0.31
N LEU A 749 14.86 -16.26 -0.11
CA LEU A 749 13.96 -17.27 0.48
C LEU A 749 13.42 -18.29 -0.54
N SER A 750 13.36 -17.91 -1.82
CA SER A 750 12.94 -18.84 -2.89
C SER A 750 14.08 -19.77 -3.34
N GLU A 751 15.33 -19.34 -3.27
CA GLU A 751 16.48 -20.19 -3.58
C GLU A 751 16.75 -21.26 -2.50
N ASP A 752 16.58 -20.92 -1.22
CA ASP A 752 16.74 -21.90 -0.12
C ASP A 752 15.63 -22.96 -0.06
N ALA A 753 14.43 -22.65 -0.57
CA ALA A 753 13.33 -23.60 -0.68
C ALA A 753 13.45 -24.52 -1.92
N SER A 754 14.09 -24.07 -3.01
CA SER A 754 14.27 -24.84 -4.24
C SER A 754 15.48 -25.78 -4.21
N VAL A 755 16.43 -25.60 -3.29
CA VAL A 755 17.66 -26.43 -3.16
C VAL A 755 17.47 -27.61 -2.19
N LYS A 756 16.34 -27.70 -1.49
CA LYS A 756 16.03 -28.76 -0.49
C LYS A 756 14.87 -29.69 -0.86
N ASN A 757 14.43 -29.70 -2.13
CA ASN A 757 13.50 -30.73 -2.65
C ASN A 757 14.21 -31.64 -3.64
#